data_20215116151266baf7387273b65c0d53
#
_entry.id   20215116151266baf7387273b65c0d53
#
_cell.length_a   1.000
_cell.length_b   1.000
_cell.length_c   1.000
_cell.angle_alpha   90.00
_cell.angle_beta   90.00
_cell.angle_gamma   90.00
#
_symmetry.space_group_name_H-M   'P 1'
#
loop_
_entity.id
_entity.type
_entity.pdbx_description
1 polymer ?
#
loop_
_entity_poly.entity_id
_entity_poly.type
_entity_poly.pdbx_seq_one_letter_code
_entity_poly.pdbx_strand_id
1 'polypeptide(L)'
;MKKILVALLVLVTVLPASAVLKESNMEQTLSVLCEELSETHKEQRERAARFEQLNKQFQRSIGRDLELCNNIELMLYSQKEQNVFDLAYACGQATELYNRVSRTRSFKQFEQQQDEQIAQYEHLIQALNNISDYQFKTPEMRATRDSCIYLARVIENDIRMARETMNDNHEKRKWVAQKAKKLNDYALSMYERIRQSVFVNGGQSYYQILKRFKYNWKMSMNDVAEKYSNSRKVRSEWNGKLVGFLFLFMAVYILGALGLSWLIIKLIPRSFLSSGTYRKFLPKRSCIIICGAAVVFGIATVIVSNFTDNNFMIMATRLLSEYAWLIAVITLSIIIRVSGNMVKDGVKLYVPVLLLGFVVFFFRIVFLPSTVVNLVFPILLLVFAIWQLVLNRRHNADVSRSDVTYSWVSFIVMAVSCVMAWMGYTLMSVQVLIWWIMQLTLIQTITVIYDLLHSYERKHIPDDADVRTTWFYDAVYKMIVPIAATISVGLSIYWAAKVFDLTQWCEHIFHYKFVNQPGLIVLSLDRILVCVAFGFVFNYIIYLFIQGYQLWKQNRAEANAISLYERENDVDANEQIDIQTVIQDDPNAKAKVKAASKAVTLSMNIIKYIGWGIYIYLVLVTLQVSRTGITFILTGLSTGIGFAMKDTLENLFYGLSLMNGRVKIGDVIECDGVRGKVSNINYQSTLVETIDGSVIAFLNSQLFTKNFKNMTRNHGYEMAKITVGVAYGSKIDTVREKIIDRIKQLDCYDPSKGVQVLFQNFGESSVDLLVVVWVRVASQVADIALIKENIYDVLNENGIEIPFPQTDLHIRTVPATT
;
A
#
# COMPACT_ATOMS: atom_id res chain seq x y z
N MET A 1 -9.78 -11.83 -26.01
CA MET A 1 -10.51 -11.85 -27.27
C MET A 1 -9.62 -12.09 -28.50
N LYS A 2 -8.47 -11.42 -28.72
CA LYS A 2 -7.60 -11.70 -29.90
C LYS A 2 -7.05 -13.14 -30.00
N LYS A 3 -6.80 -13.84 -28.89
CA LYS A 3 -6.31 -15.23 -28.88
C LYS A 3 -7.39 -16.28 -29.23
N ILE A 4 -8.66 -15.94 -28.96
CA ILE A 4 -9.81 -16.83 -29.28
C ILE A 4 -10.18 -16.67 -30.76
N LEU A 5 -10.02 -15.47 -31.33
CA LEU A 5 -10.26 -15.22 -32.75
C LEU A 5 -9.23 -15.94 -33.66
N VAL A 6 -7.97 -16.01 -33.21
CA VAL A 6 -6.91 -16.75 -33.92
C VAL A 6 -7.11 -18.24 -33.84
N ALA A 7 -7.61 -18.76 -32.70
CA ALA A 7 -7.94 -20.19 -32.57
C ALA A 7 -9.18 -20.59 -33.42
N LEU A 8 -10.15 -19.69 -33.58
CA LEU A 8 -11.34 -19.92 -34.40
C LEU A 8 -11.00 -19.83 -35.91
N LEU A 9 -10.02 -19.01 -36.30
CA LEU A 9 -9.58 -18.91 -37.71
C LEU A 9 -8.75 -20.12 -38.14
N VAL A 10 -8.08 -20.79 -37.19
CA VAL A 10 -7.33 -22.03 -37.44
C VAL A 10 -8.27 -23.25 -37.55
N LEU A 11 -9.49 -23.19 -36.97
CA LEU A 11 -10.43 -24.31 -36.96
C LEU A 11 -11.27 -24.38 -38.25
N VAL A 12 -11.27 -23.33 -39.08
CA VAL A 12 -12.07 -23.29 -40.33
C VAL A 12 -11.28 -23.80 -41.56
N THR A 13 -9.95 -23.99 -41.45
CA THR A 13 -9.10 -24.35 -42.58
C THR A 13 -8.65 -25.82 -42.62
N VAL A 14 -9.25 -26.71 -41.83
CA VAL A 14 -8.92 -28.14 -41.87
C VAL A 14 -10.13 -28.93 -42.39
N LEU A 15 -10.46 -28.72 -43.66
CA LEU A 15 -11.13 -29.77 -44.44
C LEU A 15 -10.01 -30.66 -44.99
N PRO A 16 -10.08 -31.99 -44.78
CA PRO A 16 -9.08 -32.89 -45.37
C PRO A 16 -9.19 -32.81 -46.88
N ALA A 17 -8.10 -32.36 -47.53
CA ALA A 17 -8.01 -32.22 -49.00
C ALA A 17 -8.45 -33.47 -49.77
N SER A 18 -8.45 -34.62 -49.12
CA SER A 18 -8.93 -35.88 -49.67
C SER A 18 -10.47 -35.99 -49.80
N ALA A 19 -11.26 -35.20 -49.09
CA ALA A 19 -12.71 -35.21 -49.20
C ALA A 19 -13.23 -34.30 -50.32
N VAL A 20 -12.52 -33.24 -50.63
CA VAL A 20 -12.90 -32.21 -51.60
C VAL A 20 -12.74 -32.69 -53.05
N LEU A 21 -11.83 -33.63 -53.31
CA LEU A 21 -11.51 -34.11 -54.65
C LEU A 21 -12.44 -35.20 -55.21
N LYS A 22 -13.52 -35.54 -54.50
CA LYS A 22 -14.48 -36.55 -54.92
C LYS A 22 -15.83 -36.01 -55.43
N GLU A 23 -16.01 -34.74 -55.57
CA GLU A 23 -17.27 -34.11 -55.95
C GLU A 23 -17.42 -33.94 -57.46
N SER A 24 -18.70 -33.87 -57.90
CA SER A 24 -19.10 -33.80 -59.30
C SER A 24 -18.73 -32.48 -60.04
N ASN A 25 -18.18 -31.49 -59.35
CA ASN A 25 -17.78 -30.17 -59.86
C ASN A 25 -16.28 -29.89 -59.66
N MET A 26 -15.45 -30.78 -60.17
CA MET A 26 -13.98 -30.67 -60.07
C MET A 26 -13.42 -29.33 -60.62
N GLU A 27 -14.03 -28.76 -61.63
CA GLU A 27 -13.62 -27.49 -62.25
C GLU A 27 -13.72 -26.29 -61.28
N GLN A 28 -14.89 -26.17 -60.64
CA GLN A 28 -15.11 -25.13 -59.67
C GLN A 28 -14.21 -25.29 -58.41
N THR A 29 -13.99 -26.54 -58.00
CA THR A 29 -13.16 -26.82 -56.83
C THR A 29 -11.68 -26.47 -57.10
N LEU A 30 -11.15 -26.76 -58.29
CA LEU A 30 -9.80 -26.41 -58.70
C LEU A 30 -9.63 -24.87 -58.86
N SER A 31 -10.66 -24.22 -59.41
CA SER A 31 -10.66 -22.75 -59.56
C SER A 31 -10.59 -22.05 -58.19
N VAL A 32 -11.43 -22.45 -57.26
CA VAL A 32 -11.46 -21.91 -55.89
C VAL A 32 -10.13 -22.20 -55.17
N LEU A 33 -9.61 -23.43 -55.30
CA LEU A 33 -8.31 -23.79 -54.71
C LEU A 33 -7.16 -22.96 -55.28
N CYS A 34 -7.16 -22.71 -56.62
CA CYS A 34 -6.15 -21.90 -57.25
C CYS A 34 -6.19 -20.42 -56.79
N GLU A 35 -7.41 -19.89 -56.60
CA GLU A 35 -7.62 -18.54 -56.06
C GLU A 35 -7.12 -18.45 -54.61
N GLU A 36 -7.47 -19.40 -53.74
CA GLU A 36 -7.04 -19.48 -52.36
C GLU A 36 -5.51 -19.62 -52.24
N LEU A 37 -4.89 -20.49 -53.05
CA LEU A 37 -3.43 -20.62 -53.10
C LEU A 37 -2.74 -19.35 -53.61
N SER A 38 -3.33 -18.64 -54.57
CA SER A 38 -2.83 -17.40 -55.08
C SER A 38 -2.85 -16.29 -54.00
N GLU A 39 -3.96 -16.18 -53.23
CA GLU A 39 -4.07 -15.25 -52.14
C GLU A 39 -3.09 -15.60 -51.00
N THR A 40 -3.01 -16.89 -50.63
CA THR A 40 -2.06 -17.40 -49.66
C THR A 40 -0.60 -17.12 -50.05
N HIS A 41 -0.27 -17.33 -51.33
CA HIS A 41 1.06 -17.00 -51.86
C HIS A 41 1.38 -15.52 -51.73
N LYS A 42 0.43 -14.64 -52.01
CA LYS A 42 0.61 -13.19 -51.84
C LYS A 42 0.86 -12.81 -50.36
N GLU A 43 0.06 -13.39 -49.46
CA GLU A 43 0.26 -13.20 -48.01
C GLU A 43 1.62 -13.77 -47.56
N GLN A 44 2.03 -14.93 -48.01
CA GLN A 44 3.33 -15.48 -47.64
C GLN A 44 4.50 -14.64 -48.18
N ARG A 45 4.40 -14.04 -49.35
CA ARG A 45 5.39 -13.07 -49.82
C ARG A 45 5.52 -11.87 -48.92
N GLU A 46 4.42 -11.31 -48.46
CA GLU A 46 4.44 -10.18 -47.51
C GLU A 46 5.04 -10.57 -46.14
N ARG A 47 4.75 -11.82 -45.72
CA ARG A 47 5.32 -12.39 -44.47
C ARG A 47 6.83 -12.63 -44.66
N ALA A 48 7.26 -13.15 -45.78
CA ALA A 48 8.67 -13.38 -46.09
C ALA A 48 9.49 -12.08 -46.12
N ALA A 49 8.95 -11.01 -46.68
CA ALA A 49 9.61 -9.70 -46.69
C ALA A 49 9.76 -9.13 -45.24
N ARG A 50 8.75 -9.27 -44.41
CA ARG A 50 8.83 -8.89 -42.98
C ARG A 50 9.81 -9.78 -42.20
N PHE A 51 9.80 -11.07 -42.47
CA PHE A 51 10.73 -12.04 -41.89
C PHE A 51 12.18 -11.71 -42.25
N GLU A 52 12.48 -11.33 -43.50
CA GLU A 52 13.81 -10.94 -43.93
C GLU A 52 14.32 -9.72 -43.16
N GLN A 53 13.48 -8.71 -42.95
CA GLN A 53 13.82 -7.55 -42.12
C GLN A 53 14.15 -7.93 -40.66
N LEU A 54 13.29 -8.77 -40.05
CA LEU A 54 13.49 -9.26 -38.69
C LEU A 54 14.74 -10.13 -38.59
N ASN A 55 14.98 -10.97 -39.57
CA ASN A 55 16.18 -11.81 -39.66
C ASN A 55 17.47 -10.98 -39.72
N LYS A 56 17.52 -9.93 -40.55
CA LYS A 56 18.66 -8.99 -40.59
C LYS A 56 18.91 -8.31 -39.24
N GLN A 57 17.85 -7.92 -38.53
CA GLN A 57 17.97 -7.35 -37.18
C GLN A 57 18.47 -8.38 -36.16
N PHE A 58 17.97 -9.61 -36.25
CA PHE A 58 18.36 -10.70 -35.37
C PHE A 58 19.82 -11.13 -35.60
N GLN A 59 20.26 -11.25 -36.82
CA GLN A 59 21.67 -11.55 -37.17
C GLN A 59 22.63 -10.45 -36.68
N ARG A 60 22.22 -9.16 -36.77
CA ARG A 60 23.00 -8.05 -36.21
C ARG A 60 23.09 -8.13 -34.69
N SER A 61 22.01 -8.60 -34.03
CA SER A 61 22.03 -8.82 -32.57
C SER A 61 22.98 -9.94 -32.18
N ILE A 62 22.94 -11.07 -32.87
CA ILE A 62 23.87 -12.20 -32.65
C ILE A 62 25.33 -11.75 -32.89
N GLY A 63 25.58 -11.00 -33.96
CA GLY A 63 26.92 -10.45 -34.25
C GLY A 63 27.45 -9.57 -33.13
N ARG A 64 26.62 -8.65 -32.59
CA ARG A 64 26.99 -7.81 -31.46
C ARG A 64 27.24 -8.62 -30.18
N ASP A 65 26.39 -9.62 -29.87
CA ASP A 65 26.56 -10.48 -28.71
C ASP A 65 27.87 -11.31 -28.83
N LEU A 66 28.23 -11.75 -30.01
CA LEU A 66 29.51 -12.45 -30.28
C LEU A 66 30.71 -11.51 -30.11
N GLU A 67 30.63 -10.31 -30.62
CA GLU A 67 31.68 -9.30 -30.45
C GLU A 67 31.90 -8.98 -28.98
N LEU A 68 30.81 -8.81 -28.21
CA LEU A 68 30.87 -8.66 -26.75
C LEU A 68 31.49 -9.86 -26.06
N CYS A 69 31.14 -11.10 -26.45
CA CYS A 69 31.79 -12.30 -25.93
C CYS A 69 33.30 -12.25 -26.12
N ASN A 70 33.77 -11.89 -27.35
CA ASN A 70 35.20 -11.82 -27.66
C ASN A 70 35.91 -10.72 -26.86
N ASN A 71 35.29 -9.56 -26.68
CA ASN A 71 35.85 -8.45 -25.92
C ASN A 71 35.95 -8.82 -24.41
N ILE A 72 34.93 -9.44 -23.85
CA ILE A 72 34.93 -9.90 -22.45
C ILE A 72 35.98 -11.00 -22.27
N GLU A 73 36.10 -11.93 -23.20
CA GLU A 73 37.11 -12.99 -23.18
C GLU A 73 38.52 -12.41 -23.13
N LEU A 74 38.82 -11.41 -23.99
CA LEU A 74 40.08 -10.71 -23.96
C LEU A 74 40.32 -9.98 -22.64
N MET A 75 39.31 -9.32 -22.07
CA MET A 75 39.44 -8.65 -20.78
C MET A 75 39.73 -9.64 -19.65
N LEU A 76 39.03 -10.76 -19.57
CA LEU A 76 39.18 -11.75 -18.51
C LEU A 76 40.53 -12.45 -18.55
N TYR A 77 41.05 -12.78 -19.76
CA TYR A 77 42.31 -13.52 -19.90
C TYR A 77 43.53 -12.64 -19.99
N SER A 78 43.44 -11.35 -20.34
CA SER A 78 44.56 -10.44 -20.53
C SER A 78 44.93 -9.62 -19.28
N GLN A 79 44.04 -9.51 -18.31
CA GLN A 79 44.24 -8.64 -17.13
C GLN A 79 45.03 -9.37 -16.02
N LYS A 80 45.94 -8.62 -15.38
CA LYS A 80 46.67 -9.09 -14.20
C LYS A 80 45.68 -9.08 -12.99
N GLU A 81 45.88 -10.02 -12.07
CA GLU A 81 45.10 -10.11 -10.81
C GLU A 81 45.13 -8.81 -9.97
N GLN A 82 46.14 -7.99 -10.15
CA GLN A 82 46.26 -6.68 -9.47
C GLN A 82 45.25 -5.61 -9.95
N ASN A 83 44.64 -5.81 -11.13
CA ASN A 83 43.66 -4.91 -11.71
C ASN A 83 42.24 -5.31 -11.28
N VAL A 84 41.98 -5.30 -9.99
CA VAL A 84 40.71 -5.78 -9.39
C VAL A 84 39.47 -5.10 -10.02
N PHE A 85 39.53 -3.80 -10.31
CA PHE A 85 38.41 -3.07 -10.90
C PHE A 85 38.10 -3.50 -12.34
N ASP A 86 39.15 -3.72 -13.16
CA ASP A 86 38.95 -4.16 -14.54
C ASP A 86 38.39 -5.58 -14.60
N LEU A 87 38.91 -6.47 -13.74
CA LEU A 87 38.43 -7.85 -13.62
C LEU A 87 37.00 -7.90 -13.09
N ALA A 88 36.66 -7.12 -12.06
CA ALA A 88 35.30 -7.06 -11.52
C ALA A 88 34.31 -6.57 -12.60
N TYR A 89 34.67 -5.55 -13.37
CA TYR A 89 33.87 -5.06 -14.48
C TYR A 89 33.67 -6.13 -15.55
N ALA A 90 34.75 -6.81 -15.99
CA ALA A 90 34.67 -7.88 -16.99
C ALA A 90 33.79 -9.06 -16.50
N CYS A 91 33.90 -9.41 -15.22
CA CYS A 91 33.04 -10.44 -14.60
C CYS A 91 31.55 -10.02 -14.63
N GLY A 92 31.24 -8.78 -14.27
CA GLY A 92 29.88 -8.24 -14.33
C GLY A 92 29.30 -8.27 -15.74
N GLN A 93 30.10 -7.85 -16.74
CA GLN A 93 29.71 -7.89 -18.16
C GLN A 93 29.47 -9.33 -18.65
N ALA A 94 30.27 -10.30 -18.25
CA ALA A 94 30.09 -11.71 -18.60
C ALA A 94 28.74 -12.25 -18.07
N THR A 95 28.41 -11.93 -16.84
CA THR A 95 27.15 -12.34 -16.22
C THR A 95 25.94 -11.65 -16.87
N GLU A 96 26.02 -10.36 -17.15
CA GLU A 96 24.95 -9.61 -17.82
C GLU A 96 24.69 -10.16 -19.23
N LEU A 97 25.76 -10.41 -20.00
CA LEU A 97 25.66 -11.00 -21.32
C LEU A 97 25.03 -12.40 -21.29
N TYR A 98 25.48 -13.26 -20.39
CA TYR A 98 24.89 -14.59 -20.21
C TYR A 98 23.40 -14.51 -19.87
N ASN A 99 23.02 -13.66 -18.93
CA ASN A 99 21.61 -13.46 -18.55
C ASN A 99 20.77 -12.93 -19.71
N ARG A 100 21.32 -12.05 -20.56
CA ARG A 100 20.63 -11.53 -21.73
C ARG A 100 20.43 -12.61 -22.80
N VAL A 101 21.47 -13.37 -23.09
CA VAL A 101 21.44 -14.40 -24.15
C VAL A 101 20.64 -15.64 -23.73
N SER A 102 20.66 -15.99 -22.42
CA SER A 102 19.93 -17.17 -21.90
C SER A 102 18.43 -16.98 -21.76
N ARG A 103 17.92 -15.73 -21.67
CA ARG A 103 16.48 -15.42 -21.55
C ARG A 103 15.65 -15.67 -22.81
N THR A 104 16.06 -16.55 -23.68
CA THR A 104 15.38 -16.78 -24.97
C THR A 104 14.12 -17.61 -24.82
N ARG A 105 13.01 -17.15 -25.40
CA ARG A 105 11.77 -17.93 -25.53
C ARG A 105 12.02 -19.13 -26.44
N SER A 106 11.46 -20.29 -26.05
CA SER A 106 11.48 -21.50 -26.90
C SER A 106 10.60 -21.27 -28.13
N PHE A 107 11.19 -21.45 -29.33
CA PHE A 107 10.47 -21.37 -30.60
C PHE A 107 9.81 -22.71 -30.99
N LYS A 108 9.86 -23.74 -30.15
CA LYS A 108 9.35 -25.10 -30.45
C LYS A 108 7.94 -25.12 -30.98
N GLN A 109 7.03 -24.32 -30.48
CA GLN A 109 5.66 -24.26 -30.98
C GLN A 109 5.57 -23.70 -32.40
N PHE A 110 6.42 -22.73 -32.73
CA PHE A 110 6.45 -22.15 -34.05
C PHE A 110 7.09 -23.12 -35.08
N GLU A 111 8.16 -23.81 -34.68
CA GLU A 111 8.79 -24.86 -35.51
C GLU A 111 7.78 -25.96 -35.82
N GLN A 112 7.03 -26.43 -34.82
CA GLN A 112 6.02 -27.44 -34.98
C GLN A 112 4.89 -27.00 -35.93
N GLN A 113 4.46 -25.74 -35.86
CA GLN A 113 3.45 -25.21 -36.78
C GLN A 113 3.97 -25.13 -38.21
N GLN A 114 5.23 -24.78 -38.43
CA GLN A 114 5.82 -24.80 -39.79
C GLN A 114 5.97 -26.20 -40.33
N ASP A 115 6.34 -27.18 -39.51
CA ASP A 115 6.40 -28.59 -39.91
C ASP A 115 5.03 -29.12 -40.33
N GLU A 116 3.98 -28.80 -39.58
CA GLU A 116 2.61 -29.15 -39.91
C GLU A 116 2.16 -28.49 -41.23
N GLN A 117 2.51 -27.24 -41.48
CA GLN A 117 2.21 -26.56 -42.74
C GLN A 117 2.95 -27.15 -43.92
N ILE A 118 4.23 -27.45 -43.80
CA ILE A 118 5.01 -28.13 -44.86
C ILE A 118 4.37 -29.46 -45.20
N ALA A 119 4.03 -30.30 -44.20
CA ALA A 119 3.39 -31.60 -44.42
C ALA A 119 2.02 -31.46 -45.09
N GLN A 120 1.24 -30.44 -44.78
CA GLN A 120 -0.03 -30.13 -45.43
C GLN A 120 0.13 -29.83 -46.93
N TYR A 121 1.10 -28.98 -47.31
CA TYR A 121 1.36 -28.64 -48.70
C TYR A 121 1.95 -29.83 -49.47
N GLU A 122 2.84 -30.62 -48.87
CA GLU A 122 3.34 -31.88 -49.47
C GLU A 122 2.21 -32.84 -49.75
N HIS A 123 1.27 -33.03 -48.78
CA HIS A 123 0.11 -33.90 -48.97
C HIS A 123 -0.83 -33.36 -50.05
N LEU A 124 -1.06 -32.05 -50.14
CA LEU A 124 -1.86 -31.41 -51.16
C LEU A 124 -1.24 -31.61 -52.55
N ILE A 125 0.06 -31.44 -52.69
CA ILE A 125 0.80 -31.65 -53.95
C ILE A 125 0.67 -33.14 -54.38
N GLN A 126 0.84 -34.08 -53.45
CA GLN A 126 0.65 -35.49 -53.72
C GLN A 126 -0.78 -35.83 -54.16
N ALA A 127 -1.77 -35.26 -53.48
CA ALA A 127 -3.18 -35.47 -53.82
C ALA A 127 -3.51 -34.96 -55.22
N LEU A 128 -3.02 -33.75 -55.59
CA LEU A 128 -3.21 -33.15 -56.91
C LEU A 128 -2.48 -33.94 -58.02
N ASN A 129 -1.29 -34.48 -57.74
CA ASN A 129 -0.54 -35.32 -58.68
C ASN A 129 -1.21 -36.70 -58.90
N ASN A 130 -1.89 -37.24 -57.90
CA ASN A 130 -2.53 -38.55 -58.01
C ASN A 130 -3.89 -38.52 -58.73
N ILE A 131 -4.38 -37.35 -59.18
CA ILE A 131 -5.58 -37.24 -59.99
C ILE A 131 -5.27 -37.78 -61.40
N SER A 132 -5.95 -38.79 -61.79
CA SER A 132 -5.76 -39.48 -63.15
C SER A 132 -6.12 -38.51 -64.29
N ASP A 133 -5.32 -38.47 -65.30
CA ASP A 133 -5.45 -37.55 -66.46
C ASP A 133 -6.77 -37.64 -67.20
N TYR A 134 -7.48 -38.79 -67.17
CA TYR A 134 -8.80 -38.98 -67.86
C TYR A 134 -9.93 -38.31 -67.07
N GLN A 135 -9.73 -37.89 -65.88
CA GLN A 135 -10.75 -37.12 -65.07
C GLN A 135 -10.84 -35.65 -65.53
N PHE A 136 -9.85 -35.17 -66.25
CA PHE A 136 -9.80 -33.78 -66.79
C PHE A 136 -10.50 -33.71 -68.15
N LYS A 137 -11.72 -33.19 -68.19
CA LYS A 137 -12.54 -33.06 -69.41
C LYS A 137 -12.04 -31.96 -70.38
N THR A 138 -11.36 -30.96 -69.89
CA THR A 138 -10.88 -29.80 -70.68
C THR A 138 -9.38 -29.56 -70.44
N PRO A 139 -8.61 -29.04 -71.46
CA PRO A 139 -7.21 -28.67 -71.29
C PRO A 139 -7.03 -27.53 -70.26
N GLU A 140 -8.07 -26.68 -70.00
CA GLU A 140 -8.06 -25.59 -69.04
C GLU A 140 -8.03 -26.15 -67.59
N MET A 141 -8.77 -27.22 -67.30
CA MET A 141 -8.71 -27.89 -65.98
C MET A 141 -7.30 -28.47 -65.71
N ARG A 142 -6.58 -28.98 -66.66
CA ARG A 142 -5.20 -29.44 -66.48
C ARG A 142 -4.26 -28.27 -66.14
N ALA A 143 -4.39 -27.16 -66.87
CA ALA A 143 -3.60 -25.97 -66.64
C ALA A 143 -3.87 -25.37 -65.23
N THR A 144 -5.13 -25.39 -64.74
CA THR A 144 -5.49 -24.93 -63.40
C THR A 144 -4.91 -25.85 -62.30
N ARG A 145 -4.97 -27.21 -62.49
CA ARG A 145 -4.31 -28.15 -61.56
C ARG A 145 -2.81 -27.90 -61.51
N ASP A 146 -2.13 -27.75 -62.71
CA ASP A 146 -0.69 -27.53 -62.75
C ASP A 146 -0.31 -26.19 -62.11
N SER A 147 -1.16 -25.16 -62.22
CA SER A 147 -1.01 -23.89 -61.53
C SER A 147 -1.16 -24.04 -60.01
N CYS A 148 -2.12 -24.84 -59.54
CA CYS A 148 -2.25 -25.14 -58.10
C CYS A 148 -1.03 -25.87 -57.53
N ILE A 149 -0.50 -26.88 -58.29
CA ILE A 149 0.74 -27.59 -57.90
C ILE A 149 1.93 -26.65 -57.87
N TYR A 150 2.04 -25.76 -58.82
CA TYR A 150 3.11 -24.77 -58.86
C TYR A 150 3.04 -23.82 -57.68
N LEU A 151 1.87 -23.24 -57.42
CA LEU A 151 1.66 -22.34 -56.28
C LEU A 151 1.92 -23.05 -54.95
N ALA A 152 1.38 -24.25 -54.74
CA ALA A 152 1.61 -25.03 -53.54
C ALA A 152 3.10 -25.34 -53.31
N ARG A 153 3.86 -25.69 -54.37
CA ARG A 153 5.32 -25.89 -54.28
C ARG A 153 6.06 -24.62 -53.92
N VAL A 154 5.67 -23.48 -54.50
CA VAL A 154 6.31 -22.18 -54.17
C VAL A 154 6.08 -21.83 -52.73
N ILE A 155 4.85 -21.99 -52.22
CA ILE A 155 4.51 -21.72 -50.80
C ILE A 155 5.28 -22.66 -49.88
N GLU A 156 5.29 -23.96 -50.19
CA GLU A 156 6.04 -24.97 -49.42
C GLU A 156 7.53 -24.58 -49.33
N ASN A 157 8.12 -24.24 -50.46
CA ASN A 157 9.53 -23.89 -50.53
C ASN A 157 9.87 -22.59 -49.78
N ASP A 158 9.00 -21.57 -49.83
CA ASP A 158 9.15 -20.34 -49.07
C ASP A 158 9.11 -20.63 -47.56
N ILE A 159 8.20 -21.49 -47.08
CA ILE A 159 8.12 -21.90 -45.68
C ILE A 159 9.37 -22.69 -45.28
N ARG A 160 9.83 -23.63 -46.14
CA ARG A 160 11.04 -24.43 -45.87
C ARG A 160 12.29 -23.58 -45.80
N MET A 161 12.47 -22.60 -46.67
CA MET A 161 13.57 -21.65 -46.66
C MET A 161 13.57 -20.78 -45.42
N ALA A 162 12.38 -20.30 -44.97
CA ALA A 162 12.24 -19.54 -43.75
C ALA A 162 12.61 -20.39 -42.51
N ARG A 163 12.21 -21.66 -42.51
CA ARG A 163 12.51 -22.62 -41.44
C ARG A 163 14.03 -22.90 -41.34
N GLU A 164 14.68 -23.17 -42.50
CA GLU A 164 16.13 -23.42 -42.55
C GLU A 164 16.90 -22.21 -42.03
N THR A 165 16.50 -20.98 -42.43
CA THR A 165 17.10 -19.74 -41.99
C THR A 165 16.93 -19.55 -40.48
N MET A 166 15.76 -19.89 -39.92
CA MET A 166 15.52 -19.86 -38.49
C MET A 166 16.37 -20.87 -37.71
N ASN A 167 16.50 -22.09 -38.25
CA ASN A 167 17.31 -23.13 -37.63
C ASN A 167 18.78 -22.75 -37.60
N ASP A 168 19.33 -22.19 -38.68
CA ASP A 168 20.70 -21.66 -38.71
C ASP A 168 20.90 -20.53 -37.67
N ASN A 169 19.96 -19.63 -37.58
CA ASN A 169 19.99 -18.58 -36.57
C ASN A 169 19.88 -19.12 -35.14
N HIS A 170 19.07 -20.16 -34.92
CA HIS A 170 18.95 -20.81 -33.63
C HIS A 170 20.24 -21.49 -33.20
N GLU A 171 20.88 -22.21 -34.11
CA GLU A 171 22.16 -22.86 -33.83
C GLU A 171 23.29 -21.84 -33.58
N LYS A 172 23.35 -20.76 -34.36
CA LYS A 172 24.30 -19.67 -34.12
C LYS A 172 24.09 -19.05 -32.74
N ARG A 173 22.85 -18.79 -32.35
CA ARG A 173 22.53 -18.24 -31.03
C ARG A 173 22.84 -19.21 -29.91
N LYS A 174 22.54 -20.49 -30.07
CA LYS A 174 22.88 -21.56 -29.13
C LYS A 174 24.39 -21.62 -28.89
N TRP A 175 25.17 -21.50 -29.97
CA TRP A 175 26.61 -21.45 -29.87
C TRP A 175 27.09 -20.22 -29.09
N VAL A 176 26.53 -19.02 -29.36
CA VAL A 176 26.84 -17.78 -28.61
C VAL A 176 26.45 -17.94 -27.14
N ALA A 177 25.30 -18.56 -26.86
CA ALA A 177 24.86 -18.83 -25.50
C ALA A 177 25.80 -19.79 -24.75
N GLN A 178 26.27 -20.84 -25.41
CA GLN A 178 27.27 -21.76 -24.86
C GLN A 178 28.62 -21.06 -24.60
N LYS A 179 29.03 -20.17 -25.50
CA LYS A 179 30.25 -19.36 -25.32
C LYS A 179 30.09 -18.40 -24.16
N ALA A 180 28.95 -17.68 -24.09
CA ALA A 180 28.63 -16.79 -22.97
C ALA A 180 28.55 -17.53 -21.64
N LYS A 181 28.02 -18.78 -21.62
CA LYS A 181 28.00 -19.62 -20.42
C LYS A 181 29.41 -19.95 -19.95
N LYS A 182 30.29 -20.42 -20.84
CA LYS A 182 31.67 -20.73 -20.49
C LYS A 182 32.40 -19.52 -19.94
N LEU A 183 32.19 -18.34 -20.53
CA LEU A 183 32.77 -17.07 -20.05
C LEU A 183 32.21 -16.70 -18.68
N ASN A 184 30.89 -16.87 -18.47
CA ASN A 184 30.29 -16.59 -17.17
C ASN A 184 30.77 -17.55 -16.09
N ASP A 185 30.92 -18.85 -16.36
CA ASP A 185 31.44 -19.83 -15.42
C ASP A 185 32.90 -19.50 -15.04
N TYR A 186 33.72 -19.09 -15.98
CA TYR A 186 35.07 -18.61 -15.72
C TYR A 186 35.05 -17.29 -14.93
N ALA A 187 34.22 -16.35 -15.32
CA ALA A 187 34.04 -15.08 -14.64
C ALA A 187 33.61 -15.26 -13.19
N LEU A 188 32.68 -16.19 -12.91
CA LEU A 188 32.25 -16.50 -11.55
C LEU A 188 33.41 -17.04 -10.70
N SER A 189 34.28 -17.89 -11.25
CA SER A 189 35.47 -18.38 -10.55
C SER A 189 36.45 -17.25 -10.24
N MET A 190 36.65 -16.31 -11.18
CA MET A 190 37.48 -15.13 -10.99
C MET A 190 36.86 -14.15 -9.99
N TYR A 191 35.57 -13.96 -10.11
CA TYR A 191 34.80 -13.09 -9.19
C TYR A 191 34.94 -13.54 -7.74
N GLU A 192 34.90 -14.84 -7.48
CA GLU A 192 35.11 -15.38 -6.14
C GLU A 192 36.52 -15.02 -5.58
N ARG A 193 37.54 -15.07 -6.43
CA ARG A 193 38.90 -14.62 -6.08
C ARG A 193 38.97 -13.11 -5.82
N ILE A 194 38.29 -12.30 -6.66
CA ILE A 194 38.21 -10.85 -6.47
C ILE A 194 37.47 -10.53 -5.18
N ARG A 195 36.35 -11.20 -4.90
CA ARG A 195 35.62 -11.05 -3.68
C ARG A 195 36.50 -11.31 -2.44
N GLN A 196 37.22 -12.39 -2.47
CA GLN A 196 38.19 -12.70 -1.39
C GLN A 196 39.22 -11.61 -1.25
N SER A 197 39.74 -11.05 -2.34
CA SER A 197 40.72 -9.95 -2.31
C SER A 197 40.18 -8.63 -1.77
N VAL A 198 38.83 -8.37 -1.95
CA VAL A 198 38.17 -7.18 -1.41
C VAL A 198 37.92 -7.31 0.09
N PHE A 199 37.53 -8.51 0.55
CA PHE A 199 37.19 -8.76 1.95
C PHE A 199 38.36 -9.30 2.79
N VAL A 200 39.35 -9.92 2.15
CA VAL A 200 40.55 -10.39 2.84
C VAL A 200 41.58 -9.27 2.87
N ASN A 201 42.22 -9.10 4.01
CA ASN A 201 43.34 -8.16 4.18
C ASN A 201 44.37 -8.34 3.04
N GLY A 202 44.75 -7.27 2.37
CA GLY A 202 45.80 -7.28 1.33
C GLY A 202 47.20 -7.68 1.82
N GLY A 203 47.28 -8.30 2.97
CA GLY A 203 48.48 -8.93 3.56
C GLY A 203 49.43 -7.98 4.27
N GLN A 204 49.33 -6.67 4.06
CA GLN A 204 50.21 -5.68 4.69
C GLN A 204 49.44 -4.54 5.32
N SER A 205 49.69 -4.28 6.63
CA SER A 205 49.17 -3.08 7.26
C SER A 205 49.73 -1.82 6.59
N TYR A 206 48.98 -0.72 6.59
CA TYR A 206 49.45 0.52 5.96
C TYR A 206 50.77 1.02 6.55
N TYR A 207 51.03 0.74 7.81
CA TYR A 207 52.31 1.03 8.44
C TYR A 207 53.48 0.32 7.73
N GLN A 208 53.32 -0.91 7.31
CA GLN A 208 54.36 -1.68 6.56
C GLN A 208 54.54 -1.09 5.14
N ILE A 209 53.45 -0.64 4.51
CA ILE A 209 53.51 0.03 3.20
C ILE A 209 54.27 1.35 3.31
N LEU A 210 54.03 2.14 4.35
CA LEU A 210 54.74 3.39 4.62
C LEU A 210 56.25 3.18 4.88
N LYS A 211 56.61 2.12 5.61
CA LYS A 211 58.03 1.80 5.89
C LYS A 211 58.84 1.59 4.61
N ARG A 212 58.17 1.12 3.54
CA ARG A 212 58.76 0.91 2.19
C ARG A 212 58.24 1.88 1.16
N PHE A 213 57.84 3.09 1.53
CA PHE A 213 57.14 4.06 0.68
C PHE A 213 57.82 4.30 -0.66
N LYS A 214 59.16 4.57 -0.65
CA LYS A 214 59.93 4.86 -1.87
C LYS A 214 59.90 3.69 -2.89
N TYR A 215 60.00 2.46 -2.39
CA TYR A 215 59.93 1.25 -3.19
C TYR A 215 58.50 1.05 -3.73
N ASN A 216 57.48 1.12 -2.87
CA ASN A 216 56.11 0.95 -3.26
C ASN A 216 55.63 2.02 -4.23
N TRP A 217 56.08 3.28 -4.08
CA TRP A 217 55.82 4.34 -5.01
C TRP A 217 56.39 4.06 -6.42
N LYS A 218 57.66 3.61 -6.49
CA LYS A 218 58.29 3.25 -7.77
C LYS A 218 57.57 2.08 -8.43
N MET A 219 57.20 1.08 -7.66
CA MET A 219 56.42 -0.08 -8.16
C MET A 219 55.05 0.34 -8.67
N SER A 220 54.32 1.13 -7.90
CA SER A 220 53.01 1.67 -8.32
C SER A 220 53.07 2.51 -9.57
N MET A 221 54.10 3.35 -9.74
CA MET A 221 54.27 4.14 -10.96
C MET A 221 54.63 3.26 -12.14
N ASN A 222 55.38 2.19 -11.96
CA ASN A 222 55.65 1.20 -13.01
C ASN A 222 54.38 0.46 -13.43
N ASP A 223 53.53 0.06 -12.47
CA ASP A 223 52.22 -0.58 -12.75
C ASP A 223 51.31 0.33 -13.56
N VAL A 224 51.27 1.64 -13.22
CA VAL A 224 50.55 2.67 -14.00
C VAL A 224 51.13 2.79 -15.39
N ALA A 225 52.45 2.94 -15.52
CA ALA A 225 53.10 3.07 -16.80
C ALA A 225 52.90 1.83 -17.69
N GLU A 226 52.98 0.64 -17.13
CA GLU A 226 52.76 -0.62 -17.84
C GLU A 226 51.30 -0.73 -18.28
N LYS A 227 50.33 -0.37 -17.44
CA LYS A 227 48.92 -0.39 -17.78
C LYS A 227 48.58 0.51 -18.97
N TYR A 228 49.10 1.73 -19.01
CA TYR A 228 48.74 2.72 -20.01
C TYR A 228 49.68 2.71 -21.23
N SER A 229 50.90 2.13 -21.17
CA SER A 229 51.82 2.03 -22.27
C SER A 229 51.60 0.84 -23.22
N ASN A 230 50.98 -0.22 -22.74
CA ASN A 230 50.82 -1.50 -23.48
C ASN A 230 49.63 -1.49 -24.49
N SER A 231 49.39 -0.39 -25.18
CA SER A 231 48.31 -0.22 -26.13
C SER A 231 48.46 -1.02 -27.43
N ARG A 232 49.48 -1.86 -27.62
CA ARG A 232 49.75 -2.59 -28.89
C ARG A 232 49.11 -3.97 -29.02
N LYS A 233 48.67 -4.62 -27.92
CA LYS A 233 48.21 -6.02 -27.97
C LYS A 233 46.73 -6.26 -27.70
N VAL A 234 46.02 -5.32 -27.15
CA VAL A 234 44.58 -5.45 -26.91
C VAL A 234 43.94 -4.12 -27.27
N ARG A 235 42.95 -4.08 -28.13
CA ARG A 235 41.98 -2.95 -28.21
C ARG A 235 41.30 -2.84 -26.85
N SER A 236 42.03 -2.37 -25.83
CA SER A 236 41.42 -2.05 -24.55
C SER A 236 40.54 -0.84 -24.78
N GLU A 237 39.30 -0.94 -24.47
CA GLU A 237 38.38 0.19 -24.40
C GLU A 237 38.90 1.30 -23.48
N TRP A 238 39.98 1.04 -22.73
CA TRP A 238 40.65 1.83 -21.68
C TRP A 238 41.96 2.44 -22.16
N ASN A 239 41.93 3.14 -23.25
CA ASN A 239 43.16 3.81 -23.73
C ASN A 239 43.35 5.11 -22.92
N GLY A 240 44.57 5.39 -22.49
CA GLY A 240 44.94 6.62 -21.78
C GLY A 240 44.55 7.92 -22.51
N LYS A 241 44.49 7.90 -23.84
CA LYS A 241 43.92 8.99 -24.66
C LYS A 241 42.44 9.18 -24.44
N LEU A 242 41.68 8.12 -24.26
CA LEU A 242 40.22 8.13 -24.02
C LEU A 242 39.88 8.66 -22.61
N VAL A 243 40.70 8.29 -21.64
CA VAL A 243 40.62 8.84 -20.26
C VAL A 243 40.98 10.34 -20.28
N GLY A 244 42.04 10.75 -20.98
CA GLY A 244 42.39 12.16 -21.14
C GLY A 244 41.29 12.97 -21.84
N PHE A 245 40.68 12.40 -22.88
CA PHE A 245 39.55 13.02 -23.58
C PHE A 245 38.32 13.16 -22.64
N LEU A 246 38.03 12.14 -21.83
CA LEU A 246 36.95 12.21 -20.84
C LEU A 246 37.14 13.36 -19.85
N PHE A 247 38.38 13.57 -19.37
CA PHE A 247 38.68 14.68 -18.46
C PHE A 247 38.56 16.04 -19.14
N LEU A 248 39.04 16.16 -20.35
CA LEU A 248 38.88 17.39 -21.13
C LEU A 248 37.41 17.70 -21.39
N PHE A 249 36.67 16.69 -21.82
CA PHE A 249 35.23 16.78 -22.01
C PHE A 249 34.48 17.16 -20.72
N MET A 250 34.81 16.53 -19.59
CA MET A 250 34.24 16.85 -18.28
C MET A 250 34.55 18.31 -17.88
N ALA A 251 35.78 18.77 -18.07
CA ALA A 251 36.17 20.15 -17.78
C ALA A 251 35.41 21.15 -18.64
N VAL A 252 35.30 20.92 -19.93
CA VAL A 252 34.56 21.78 -20.86
C VAL A 252 33.07 21.81 -20.50
N TYR A 253 32.47 20.65 -20.16
CA TYR A 253 31.06 20.58 -19.75
C TYR A 253 30.78 21.26 -18.42
N ILE A 254 31.69 21.11 -17.42
CA ILE A 254 31.54 21.78 -16.12
C ILE A 254 31.64 23.31 -16.33
N LEU A 255 32.62 23.78 -17.10
CA LEU A 255 32.76 25.20 -17.41
C LEU A 255 31.55 25.74 -18.19
N GLY A 256 31.08 24.97 -19.17
CA GLY A 256 29.87 25.30 -19.96
C GLY A 256 28.62 25.35 -19.07
N ALA A 257 28.42 24.36 -18.22
CA ALA A 257 27.29 24.30 -17.32
C ALA A 257 27.31 25.44 -16.29
N LEU A 258 28.47 25.77 -15.74
CA LEU A 258 28.67 26.93 -14.85
C LEU A 258 28.38 28.25 -15.58
N GLY A 259 28.89 28.39 -16.81
CA GLY A 259 28.67 29.56 -17.66
C GLY A 259 27.20 29.73 -18.01
N LEU A 260 26.51 28.64 -18.41
CA LEU A 260 25.09 28.65 -18.75
C LEU A 260 24.24 28.99 -17.50
N SER A 261 24.52 28.35 -16.38
CA SER A 261 23.81 28.61 -15.12
C SER A 261 24.00 30.05 -14.64
N TRP A 262 25.22 30.57 -14.75
CA TRP A 262 25.51 31.99 -14.45
C TRP A 262 24.77 32.94 -15.40
N LEU A 263 24.71 32.62 -16.68
CA LEU A 263 24.03 33.44 -17.71
C LEU A 263 22.52 33.47 -17.46
N ILE A 264 21.91 32.32 -17.19
CA ILE A 264 20.47 32.21 -16.86
C ILE A 264 20.15 33.07 -15.65
N ILE A 265 20.94 32.97 -14.58
CA ILE A 265 20.72 33.75 -13.35
C ILE A 265 20.94 35.25 -13.59
N LYS A 266 21.85 35.64 -14.48
CA LYS A 266 22.09 37.03 -14.86
C LYS A 266 20.94 37.60 -15.70
N LEU A 267 20.32 36.79 -16.54
CA LEU A 267 19.18 37.14 -17.38
C LEU A 267 17.87 37.33 -16.63
N ILE A 268 17.76 36.84 -15.38
CA ILE A 268 16.57 37.09 -14.55
C ILE A 268 16.50 38.59 -14.21
N PRO A 269 15.56 39.35 -14.81
CA PRO A 269 15.49 40.81 -14.61
C PRO A 269 15.12 41.11 -13.16
N ARG A 270 15.70 42.18 -12.61
CA ARG A 270 15.35 42.71 -11.27
C ARG A 270 13.87 43.02 -11.14
N SER A 271 13.20 43.34 -12.23
CA SER A 271 11.78 43.65 -12.30
C SER A 271 10.85 42.44 -12.09
N PHE A 272 11.35 41.22 -12.29
CA PHE A 272 10.56 40.00 -12.12
C PHE A 272 10.42 39.56 -10.65
N LEU A 273 11.32 40.02 -9.79
CA LEU A 273 11.35 39.67 -8.36
C LEU A 273 10.93 40.88 -7.55
N SER A 274 9.92 40.71 -6.66
CA SER A 274 9.60 41.72 -5.68
C SER A 274 10.83 42.07 -4.83
N SER A 275 10.96 43.30 -4.35
CA SER A 275 12.13 43.75 -3.57
C SER A 275 12.47 42.86 -2.37
N GLY A 276 11.44 42.26 -1.73
CA GLY A 276 11.59 41.30 -0.64
C GLY A 276 12.17 39.95 -1.08
N THR A 277 11.75 39.44 -2.25
CA THR A 277 12.23 38.18 -2.83
C THR A 277 13.66 38.32 -3.31
N TYR A 278 14.04 39.46 -3.89
CA TYR A 278 15.41 39.73 -4.34
C TYR A 278 16.41 39.74 -3.19
N ARG A 279 16.07 40.34 -2.03
CA ARG A 279 16.93 40.30 -0.83
C ARG A 279 17.17 38.90 -0.31
N LYS A 280 16.16 38.01 -0.40
CA LYS A 280 16.28 36.58 -0.02
C LYS A 280 17.09 35.77 -1.03
N PHE A 281 17.10 36.16 -2.29
CA PHE A 281 17.79 35.49 -3.39
C PHE A 281 19.30 35.73 -3.38
N LEU A 282 19.74 36.93 -3.04
CA LEU A 282 21.15 37.36 -3.16
C LEU A 282 22.16 36.44 -2.43
N PRO A 283 21.96 36.05 -1.15
CA PRO A 283 22.89 35.17 -0.44
C PRO A 283 22.89 33.73 -0.97
N LYS A 284 21.81 33.30 -1.65
CA LYS A 284 21.65 31.96 -2.23
C LYS A 284 22.21 31.83 -3.64
N ARG A 285 22.57 32.93 -4.31
CA ARG A 285 22.96 32.99 -5.74
C ARG A 285 24.05 31.97 -6.09
N SER A 286 25.11 31.86 -5.30
CA SER A 286 26.21 30.92 -5.58
C SER A 286 25.76 29.47 -5.52
N CYS A 287 24.91 29.09 -4.53
CA CYS A 287 24.36 27.74 -4.43
C CYS A 287 23.43 27.41 -5.60
N ILE A 288 22.62 28.38 -6.05
CA ILE A 288 21.72 28.21 -7.18
C ILE A 288 22.53 27.98 -8.47
N ILE A 289 23.65 28.69 -8.65
CA ILE A 289 24.56 28.47 -9.78
C ILE A 289 25.14 27.06 -9.75
N ILE A 290 25.63 26.59 -8.60
CA ILE A 290 26.20 25.25 -8.45
C ILE A 290 25.12 24.18 -8.67
N CYS A 291 23.94 24.35 -8.10
CA CYS A 291 22.81 23.44 -8.29
C CYS A 291 22.42 23.34 -9.77
N GLY A 292 22.20 24.49 -10.43
CA GLY A 292 21.86 24.54 -11.84
C GLY A 292 22.94 23.91 -12.73
N ALA A 293 24.22 24.21 -12.45
CA ALA A 293 25.34 23.59 -13.16
C ALA A 293 25.38 22.07 -12.99
N ALA A 294 25.14 21.57 -11.75
CA ALA A 294 25.12 20.14 -11.50
C ALA A 294 23.96 19.43 -12.22
N VAL A 295 22.77 20.04 -12.26
CA VAL A 295 21.61 19.52 -13.01
C VAL A 295 21.90 19.49 -14.51
N VAL A 296 22.40 20.57 -15.09
CA VAL A 296 22.74 20.65 -16.52
C VAL A 296 23.81 19.62 -16.88
N PHE A 297 24.85 19.49 -16.04
CA PHE A 297 25.89 18.49 -16.23
C PHE A 297 25.33 17.05 -16.12
N GLY A 298 24.46 16.76 -15.14
CA GLY A 298 23.80 15.47 -14.99
C GLY A 298 22.96 15.10 -16.22
N ILE A 299 22.15 16.03 -16.71
CA ILE A 299 21.35 15.83 -17.93
C ILE A 299 22.27 15.56 -19.14
N ALA A 300 23.33 16.35 -19.31
CA ALA A 300 24.27 16.17 -20.41
C ALA A 300 24.95 14.78 -20.37
N THR A 301 25.38 14.32 -19.18
CA THR A 301 25.98 12.99 -19.01
C THR A 301 25.00 11.85 -19.31
N VAL A 302 23.72 11.97 -18.93
CA VAL A 302 22.66 11.02 -19.28
C VAL A 302 22.42 10.98 -20.79
N ILE A 303 22.38 12.15 -21.46
CA ILE A 303 22.25 12.22 -22.91
C ILE A 303 23.42 11.50 -23.58
N VAL A 304 24.66 11.80 -23.19
CA VAL A 304 25.86 11.16 -23.75
C VAL A 304 25.84 9.65 -23.53
N SER A 305 25.40 9.16 -22.38
CA SER A 305 25.30 7.73 -22.10
C SER A 305 24.34 6.99 -23.02
N ASN A 306 23.29 7.68 -23.52
CA ASN A 306 22.30 7.08 -24.44
C ASN A 306 22.73 7.08 -25.89
N PHE A 307 23.68 7.99 -26.29
CA PHE A 307 24.16 8.10 -27.66
C PHE A 307 25.53 7.41 -27.89
N THR A 308 26.11 6.83 -26.84
CA THR A 308 27.44 6.21 -26.93
C THR A 308 27.33 4.70 -26.84
N ASP A 309 27.92 3.96 -27.77
CA ASP A 309 28.01 2.49 -27.77
C ASP A 309 29.21 1.95 -26.97
N ASN A 310 30.07 2.85 -26.48
CA ASN A 310 31.29 2.48 -25.78
C ASN A 310 31.01 2.23 -24.30
N ASN A 311 31.23 1.00 -23.84
CA ASN A 311 30.92 0.56 -22.45
C ASN A 311 31.65 1.40 -21.39
N PHE A 312 32.90 1.82 -21.66
CA PHE A 312 33.62 2.71 -20.74
C PHE A 312 32.93 4.07 -20.57
N MET A 313 32.54 4.69 -21.70
CA MET A 313 31.85 5.98 -21.64
C MET A 313 30.49 5.88 -20.97
N ILE A 314 29.77 4.81 -21.21
CA ILE A 314 28.47 4.54 -20.52
C ILE A 314 28.67 4.45 -19.01
N MET A 315 29.65 3.69 -18.54
CA MET A 315 29.94 3.55 -17.13
C MET A 315 30.42 4.88 -16.52
N ALA A 316 31.37 5.56 -17.18
CA ALA A 316 31.93 6.81 -16.68
C ALA A 316 30.87 7.92 -16.58
N THR A 317 30.03 8.07 -17.62
CA THR A 317 28.95 9.06 -17.64
C THR A 317 27.87 8.73 -16.61
N ARG A 318 27.56 7.45 -16.37
CA ARG A 318 26.61 7.05 -15.32
C ARG A 318 27.14 7.42 -13.93
N LEU A 319 28.38 7.10 -13.59
CA LEU A 319 28.99 7.48 -12.31
C LEU A 319 29.06 9.00 -12.13
N LEU A 320 29.41 9.73 -13.21
CA LEU A 320 29.42 11.20 -13.17
C LEU A 320 28.03 11.80 -13.01
N SER A 321 26.99 11.19 -13.59
CA SER A 321 25.60 11.64 -13.39
C SER A 321 25.13 11.43 -11.95
N GLU A 322 25.48 10.32 -11.35
CA GLU A 322 25.17 10.04 -9.93
C GLU A 322 25.87 11.05 -9.00
N TYR A 323 27.12 11.38 -9.29
CA TYR A 323 27.85 12.41 -8.54
C TYR A 323 27.28 13.82 -8.74
N ALA A 324 26.87 14.16 -9.96
CA ALA A 324 26.20 15.43 -10.26
C ALA A 324 24.86 15.52 -9.52
N TRP A 325 24.10 14.42 -9.46
CA TRP A 325 22.87 14.35 -8.71
C TRP A 325 23.09 14.58 -7.20
N LEU A 326 24.13 13.98 -6.62
CA LEU A 326 24.52 14.23 -5.23
C LEU A 326 24.74 15.72 -4.95
N ILE A 327 25.53 16.40 -5.79
CA ILE A 327 25.77 17.83 -5.65
C ILE A 327 24.48 18.64 -5.80
N ALA A 328 23.68 18.34 -6.81
CA ALA A 328 22.41 19.02 -7.06
C ALA A 328 21.45 18.89 -5.87
N VAL A 329 21.30 17.69 -5.33
CA VAL A 329 20.38 17.41 -4.22
C VAL A 329 20.85 18.07 -2.92
N ILE A 330 22.13 17.99 -2.57
CA ILE A 330 22.68 18.65 -1.37
C ILE A 330 22.51 20.17 -1.48
N THR A 331 22.86 20.77 -2.62
CA THR A 331 22.74 22.22 -2.79
C THR A 331 21.28 22.68 -2.82
N LEU A 332 20.38 21.92 -3.45
CA LEU A 332 18.94 22.18 -3.46
C LEU A 332 18.34 22.10 -2.05
N SER A 333 18.68 21.05 -1.30
CA SER A 333 18.27 20.88 0.09
C SER A 333 18.66 22.09 0.95
N ILE A 334 19.89 22.57 0.83
CA ILE A 334 20.38 23.76 1.56
C ILE A 334 19.64 25.01 1.12
N ILE A 335 19.39 25.21 -0.19
CA ILE A 335 18.66 26.36 -0.74
C ILE A 335 17.25 26.45 -0.16
N ILE A 336 16.58 25.32 0.00
CA ILE A 336 15.20 25.28 0.51
C ILE A 336 15.15 25.56 2.02
N ARG A 337 16.01 24.90 2.79
CA ARG A 337 15.95 24.91 4.27
C ARG A 337 16.63 26.11 4.93
N VAL A 338 17.74 26.54 4.38
CA VAL A 338 18.59 27.55 5.04
C VAL A 338 18.28 28.95 4.52
N SER A 339 18.10 29.90 5.43
CA SER A 339 17.80 31.29 5.08
C SER A 339 19.02 32.20 5.34
N GLY A 340 19.20 33.20 4.46
CA GLY A 340 20.18 34.24 4.65
C GLY A 340 21.65 33.83 4.49
N ASN A 341 22.52 34.37 5.31
CA ASN A 341 23.99 34.23 5.22
C ASN A 341 24.49 32.81 5.61
N MET A 342 23.67 32.01 6.32
CA MET A 342 24.01 30.65 6.78
C MET A 342 24.12 29.63 5.66
N VAL A 343 23.67 29.96 4.44
CA VAL A 343 23.75 29.06 3.26
C VAL A 343 25.18 28.66 2.96
N LYS A 344 26.15 29.58 3.10
CA LYS A 344 27.56 29.28 2.85
C LYS A 344 28.15 28.27 3.84
N ASP A 345 27.71 28.34 5.09
CA ASP A 345 28.22 27.48 6.15
C ASP A 345 27.58 26.08 6.06
N GLY A 346 26.31 26.00 5.65
CA GLY A 346 25.65 24.74 5.31
C GLY A 346 26.38 23.99 4.19
N VAL A 347 26.80 24.68 3.10
CA VAL A 347 27.55 24.05 2.00
C VAL A 347 28.93 23.59 2.46
N LYS A 348 29.65 24.42 3.24
CA LYS A 348 30.98 24.07 3.74
C LYS A 348 31.02 22.75 4.51
N LEU A 349 29.89 22.42 5.21
CA LEU A 349 29.76 21.20 5.99
C LEU A 349 29.87 19.92 5.14
N TYR A 350 29.41 19.99 3.89
CA TYR A 350 29.41 18.85 2.95
C TYR A 350 30.64 18.82 2.02
N VAL A 351 31.45 19.89 1.97
CA VAL A 351 32.62 19.98 1.05
C VAL A 351 33.59 18.81 1.20
N PRO A 352 34.00 18.37 2.41
CA PRO A 352 34.93 17.24 2.53
C PRO A 352 34.33 15.95 1.99
N VAL A 353 33.04 15.68 2.25
CA VAL A 353 32.33 14.49 1.75
C VAL A 353 32.24 14.51 0.25
N LEU A 354 31.89 15.68 -0.34
CA LEU A 354 31.81 15.85 -1.80
C LEU A 354 33.17 15.64 -2.47
N LEU A 355 34.23 16.26 -1.94
CA LEU A 355 35.56 16.09 -2.53
C LEU A 355 36.08 14.65 -2.36
N LEU A 356 35.85 14.03 -1.22
CA LEU A 356 36.22 12.62 -1.04
C LEU A 356 35.41 11.73 -1.99
N GLY A 357 34.13 12.01 -2.19
CA GLY A 357 33.29 11.34 -3.19
C GLY A 357 33.87 11.47 -4.60
N PHE A 358 34.30 12.66 -4.97
CA PHE A 358 34.96 12.86 -6.27
C PHE A 358 36.22 12.00 -6.41
N VAL A 359 37.08 11.95 -5.38
CA VAL A 359 38.30 11.11 -5.40
C VAL A 359 37.94 9.64 -5.56
N VAL A 360 36.94 9.16 -4.87
CA VAL A 360 36.50 7.76 -4.94
C VAL A 360 35.95 7.44 -6.34
N PHE A 361 35.06 8.27 -6.88
CA PHE A 361 34.56 8.08 -8.24
C PHE A 361 35.68 8.20 -9.29
N PHE A 362 36.63 9.11 -9.09
CA PHE A 362 37.82 9.25 -9.97
C PHE A 362 38.63 7.95 -10.00
N PHE A 363 38.94 7.35 -8.86
CA PHE A 363 39.65 6.08 -8.81
C PHE A 363 38.91 4.98 -9.56
N ARG A 364 37.56 4.97 -9.51
CA ARG A 364 36.74 4.00 -10.23
C ARG A 364 36.71 4.26 -11.74
N ILE A 365 36.58 5.51 -12.16
CA ILE A 365 36.54 5.88 -13.59
C ILE A 365 37.90 5.62 -14.26
N VAL A 366 39.02 5.98 -13.61
CA VAL A 366 40.37 5.81 -14.17
C VAL A 366 40.87 4.36 -14.02
N PHE A 367 40.17 3.49 -13.24
CA PHE A 367 40.60 2.12 -12.98
C PHE A 367 42.06 2.02 -12.51
N LEU A 368 42.43 2.83 -11.54
CA LEU A 368 43.78 2.82 -10.98
C LEU A 368 44.13 1.44 -10.42
N PRO A 369 45.42 0.98 -10.62
CA PRO A 369 45.86 -0.26 -9.99
C PRO A 369 45.66 -0.22 -8.47
N SER A 370 45.32 -1.36 -7.87
CA SER A 370 45.12 -1.47 -6.43
C SER A 370 46.36 -1.04 -5.60
N THR A 371 47.54 -1.20 -6.17
CA THR A 371 48.81 -0.76 -5.55
C THR A 371 48.86 0.76 -5.31
N VAL A 372 48.39 1.55 -6.28
CA VAL A 372 48.28 3.02 -6.16
C VAL A 372 47.23 3.41 -5.15
N VAL A 373 46.05 2.77 -5.21
CA VAL A 373 44.92 3.05 -4.30
C VAL A 373 45.36 2.75 -2.87
N ASN A 374 45.99 1.61 -2.64
CA ASN A 374 46.51 1.22 -1.31
C ASN A 374 47.57 2.17 -0.76
N LEU A 375 48.30 2.85 -1.61
CA LEU A 375 49.37 3.77 -1.19
C LEU A 375 48.84 5.18 -0.87
N VAL A 376 47.94 5.71 -1.71
CA VAL A 376 47.50 7.10 -1.68
C VAL A 376 46.23 7.33 -0.85
N PHE A 377 45.29 6.40 -0.95
CA PHE A 377 43.94 6.58 -0.40
C PHE A 377 43.91 6.68 1.14
N PRO A 378 44.65 5.86 1.93
CA PRO A 378 44.58 5.94 3.39
C PRO A 378 45.04 7.30 3.93
N ILE A 379 46.01 7.96 3.29
CA ILE A 379 46.48 9.31 3.70
C ILE A 379 45.38 10.35 3.36
N LEU A 380 44.86 10.29 2.14
CA LEU A 380 43.79 11.22 1.72
C LEU A 380 42.59 11.11 2.64
N LEU A 381 42.18 9.89 2.97
CA LEU A 381 41.04 9.65 3.85
C LEU A 381 41.25 10.21 5.25
N LEU A 382 42.45 10.07 5.80
CA LEU A 382 42.81 10.65 7.09
C LEU A 382 42.70 12.19 7.07
N VAL A 383 43.21 12.83 6.01
CA VAL A 383 43.15 14.28 5.84
C VAL A 383 41.69 14.76 5.76
N PHE A 384 40.85 14.08 4.97
CA PHE A 384 39.44 14.43 4.85
C PHE A 384 38.66 14.18 6.14
N ALA A 385 38.95 13.10 6.87
CA ALA A 385 38.34 12.82 8.15
C ALA A 385 38.66 13.90 9.20
N ILE A 386 39.95 14.32 9.31
CA ILE A 386 40.35 15.43 10.19
C ILE A 386 39.67 16.74 9.77
N TRP A 387 39.62 17.04 8.48
CA TRP A 387 38.96 18.23 7.96
C TRP A 387 37.46 18.23 8.33
N GLN A 388 36.74 17.11 8.13
CA GLN A 388 35.37 16.96 8.52
C GLN A 388 35.14 17.19 10.03
N LEU A 389 36.04 16.64 10.87
CA LEU A 389 36.00 16.82 12.32
C LEU A 389 36.12 18.29 12.73
N VAL A 390 37.08 19.02 12.10
CA VAL A 390 37.31 20.45 12.37
C VAL A 390 36.09 21.27 11.98
N LEU A 391 35.47 20.97 10.83
CA LEU A 391 34.27 21.66 10.37
C LEU A 391 33.08 21.36 11.28
N ASN A 392 32.89 20.12 11.69
CA ASN A 392 31.80 19.75 12.59
C ASN A 392 31.89 20.47 13.95
N ARG A 393 33.10 20.69 14.46
CA ARG A 393 33.29 21.42 15.72
C ARG A 393 33.06 22.92 15.60
N ARG A 394 33.35 23.51 14.41
CA ARG A 394 33.26 24.97 14.20
C ARG A 394 31.86 25.48 13.84
N HIS A 395 31.01 24.66 13.17
CA HIS A 395 29.80 25.15 12.55
C HIS A 395 28.51 24.50 13.10
N ASN A 396 28.54 23.91 14.28
CA ASN A 396 27.35 23.24 14.87
C ASN A 396 26.20 24.19 15.26
N ALA A 397 26.48 25.48 15.51
CA ALA A 397 25.49 26.41 16.03
C ALA A 397 24.61 27.05 14.93
N ASP A 398 25.13 27.10 13.70
CA ASP A 398 24.56 27.92 12.62
C ASP A 398 23.80 27.12 11.54
N VAL A 399 23.67 25.81 11.69
CA VAL A 399 23.10 24.91 10.67
C VAL A 399 21.96 24.10 11.25
N SER A 400 21.07 23.58 10.38
CA SER A 400 19.94 22.73 10.80
C SER A 400 20.42 21.48 11.56
N ARG A 401 19.69 21.05 12.57
CA ARG A 401 20.03 19.85 13.39
C ARG A 401 20.20 18.59 12.53
N SER A 402 19.40 18.44 11.46
CA SER A 402 19.49 17.32 10.53
C SER A 402 20.81 17.30 9.79
N ASP A 403 21.27 18.45 9.25
CA ASP A 403 22.53 18.55 8.52
C ASP A 403 23.75 18.30 9.44
N VAL A 404 23.69 18.79 10.67
CA VAL A 404 24.69 18.48 11.69
C VAL A 404 24.75 16.99 11.97
N THR A 405 23.61 16.32 12.12
CA THR A 405 23.55 14.87 12.31
C THR A 405 24.14 14.11 11.12
N TYR A 406 23.76 14.46 9.89
CA TYR A 406 24.29 13.81 8.69
C TYR A 406 25.81 14.01 8.53
N SER A 407 26.30 15.18 8.90
CA SER A 407 27.71 15.49 8.91
C SER A 407 28.51 14.69 9.95
N TRP A 408 27.96 14.51 11.16
CA TRP A 408 28.55 13.64 12.18
C TRP A 408 28.56 12.17 11.76
N VAL A 409 27.46 11.67 11.17
CA VAL A 409 27.42 10.29 10.63
C VAL A 409 28.44 10.15 9.51
N SER A 410 28.58 11.13 8.62
CA SER A 410 29.61 11.14 7.58
C SER A 410 31.03 11.06 8.18
N PHE A 411 31.30 11.81 9.24
CA PHE A 411 32.57 11.70 9.96
C PHE A 411 32.79 10.32 10.56
N ILE A 412 31.78 9.72 11.19
CA ILE A 412 31.91 8.37 11.77
C ILE A 412 32.24 7.34 10.67
N VAL A 413 31.52 7.41 9.54
CA VAL A 413 31.78 6.52 8.40
C VAL A 413 33.19 6.71 7.86
N MET A 414 33.65 7.96 7.71
CA MET A 414 35.03 8.25 7.28
C MET A 414 36.06 7.73 8.29
N ALA A 415 35.81 7.86 9.59
CA ALA A 415 36.70 7.37 10.65
C ALA A 415 36.80 5.82 10.64
N VAL A 416 35.65 5.13 10.52
CA VAL A 416 35.62 3.67 10.39
C VAL A 416 36.34 3.23 9.13
N SER A 417 36.07 3.89 7.99
CA SER A 417 36.74 3.60 6.72
C SER A 417 38.27 3.86 6.81
N CYS A 418 38.69 4.89 7.54
CA CYS A 418 40.11 5.18 7.78
C CYS A 418 40.77 4.05 8.56
N VAL A 419 40.17 3.56 9.66
CA VAL A 419 40.70 2.46 10.42
C VAL A 419 40.83 1.19 9.55
N MET A 420 39.78 0.88 8.73
CA MET A 420 39.82 -0.25 7.81
C MET A 420 40.95 -0.12 6.78
N ALA A 421 41.12 1.05 6.18
CA ALA A 421 42.20 1.32 5.21
C ALA A 421 43.59 1.16 5.85
N TRP A 422 43.76 1.61 7.09
CA TRP A 422 45.01 1.49 7.81
C TRP A 422 45.33 0.05 8.25
N MET A 423 44.29 -0.78 8.47
CA MET A 423 44.42 -2.22 8.69
C MET A 423 44.81 -2.99 7.42
N GLY A 424 44.74 -2.37 6.24
CA GLY A 424 45.03 -3.01 4.95
C GLY A 424 43.77 -3.35 4.12
N TYR A 425 42.55 -3.11 4.64
CA TYR A 425 41.30 -3.34 3.94
C TYR A 425 40.89 -2.12 3.10
N THR A 426 41.77 -1.63 2.24
CA THR A 426 41.58 -0.37 1.49
C THR A 426 40.39 -0.44 0.54
N LEU A 427 40.21 -1.56 -0.18
CA LEU A 427 39.09 -1.71 -1.12
C LEU A 427 37.74 -1.74 -0.40
N MET A 428 37.68 -2.41 0.75
CA MET A 428 36.48 -2.43 1.59
C MET A 428 36.16 -1.04 2.16
N SER A 429 37.18 -0.28 2.55
CA SER A 429 37.02 1.12 2.98
C SER A 429 36.43 2.00 1.89
N VAL A 430 36.91 1.86 0.64
CA VAL A 430 36.33 2.55 -0.52
C VAL A 430 34.86 2.15 -0.74
N GLN A 431 34.52 0.86 -0.60
CA GLN A 431 33.16 0.37 -0.75
C GLN A 431 32.22 0.96 0.30
N VAL A 432 32.63 1.03 1.55
CA VAL A 432 31.84 1.63 2.65
C VAL A 432 31.59 3.11 2.39
N LEU A 433 32.57 3.84 1.85
CA LEU A 433 32.39 5.23 1.49
C LEU A 433 31.42 5.43 0.30
N ILE A 434 31.52 4.59 -0.72
CA ILE A 434 30.57 4.63 -1.84
C ILE A 434 29.14 4.36 -1.34
N TRP A 435 28.97 3.35 -0.51
CA TRP A 435 27.68 3.08 0.10
C TRP A 435 27.15 4.31 0.87
N TRP A 436 28.00 4.96 1.66
CA TRP A 436 27.58 6.13 2.41
C TRP A 436 27.21 7.31 1.50
N ILE A 437 27.98 7.55 0.43
CA ILE A 437 27.68 8.60 -0.56
C ILE A 437 26.34 8.36 -1.23
N MET A 438 26.05 7.11 -1.63
CA MET A 438 24.78 6.74 -2.22
C MET A 438 23.62 6.90 -1.22
N GLN A 439 23.83 6.45 0.03
CA GLN A 439 22.85 6.63 1.08
C GLN A 439 22.58 8.10 1.38
N LEU A 440 23.62 8.92 1.46
CA LEU A 440 23.51 10.36 1.69
C LEU A 440 22.72 11.05 0.57
N THR A 441 22.97 10.64 -0.68
CA THR A 441 22.21 11.15 -1.85
C THR A 441 20.72 10.86 -1.70
N LEU A 442 20.37 9.63 -1.32
CA LEU A 442 18.97 9.23 -1.14
C LEU A 442 18.33 9.95 0.07
N ILE A 443 19.03 10.05 1.19
CA ILE A 443 18.56 10.78 2.37
C ILE A 443 18.28 12.24 2.02
N GLN A 444 19.23 12.89 1.32
CA GLN A 444 19.05 14.29 0.92
C GLN A 444 17.91 14.46 -0.09
N THR A 445 17.75 13.54 -1.03
CA THR A 445 16.62 13.56 -1.99
C THR A 445 15.29 13.51 -1.25
N ILE A 446 15.15 12.58 -0.31
CA ILE A 446 13.93 12.43 0.50
C ILE A 446 13.71 13.68 1.36
N THR A 447 14.76 14.23 1.95
CA THR A 447 14.68 15.45 2.75
C THR A 447 14.21 16.64 1.91
N VAL A 448 14.71 16.81 0.68
CA VAL A 448 14.24 17.85 -0.25
C VAL A 448 12.75 17.68 -0.56
N ILE A 449 12.31 16.46 -0.86
CA ILE A 449 10.90 16.18 -1.14
C ILE A 449 10.05 16.54 0.09
N TYR A 450 10.50 16.15 1.27
CA TYR A 450 9.82 16.45 2.54
C TYR A 450 9.70 17.97 2.79
N ASP A 451 10.78 18.71 2.59
CA ASP A 451 10.82 20.17 2.78
C ASP A 451 9.95 20.91 1.75
N LEU A 452 9.92 20.42 0.50
CA LEU A 452 9.03 20.95 -0.55
C LEU A 452 7.55 20.74 -0.19
N LEU A 453 7.21 19.54 0.26
CA LEU A 453 5.85 19.22 0.70
C LEU A 453 5.42 20.10 1.87
N HIS A 454 6.27 20.27 2.86
CA HIS A 454 5.98 21.12 4.02
C HIS A 454 5.87 22.61 3.64
N SER A 455 6.69 23.07 2.69
CA SER A 455 6.57 24.42 2.13
C SER A 455 5.27 24.63 1.34
N TYR A 456 4.82 23.60 0.63
CA TYR A 456 3.54 23.60 -0.08
C TYR A 456 2.36 23.65 0.90
N GLU A 457 2.39 22.82 1.94
CA GLU A 457 1.39 22.81 3.02
C GLU A 457 1.16 24.20 3.61
N ARG A 458 2.23 24.86 4.06
CA ARG A 458 2.16 26.19 4.65
C ARG A 458 1.59 27.28 3.74
N LYS A 459 1.69 27.10 2.41
CA LYS A 459 1.26 28.13 1.46
C LYS A 459 -0.14 27.91 0.93
N HIS A 460 -0.58 26.66 0.79
CA HIS A 460 -1.75 26.31 0.01
C HIS A 460 -2.82 25.56 0.80
N ILE A 461 -2.48 25.02 1.98
CA ILE A 461 -3.41 24.24 2.78
C ILE A 461 -3.80 25.09 4.00
N PRO A 462 -5.07 25.55 4.11
CA PRO A 462 -5.56 26.21 5.30
C PRO A 462 -5.55 25.27 6.51
N ASP A 463 -5.41 25.84 7.72
CA ASP A 463 -5.39 25.05 8.96
C ASP A 463 -6.68 24.25 9.20
N ASP A 464 -7.81 24.66 8.60
CA ASP A 464 -9.12 23.99 8.68
C ASP A 464 -9.44 23.15 7.44
N ALA A 465 -8.44 22.78 6.62
CA ALA A 465 -8.67 22.03 5.39
C ALA A 465 -9.17 20.62 5.65
N ASP A 466 -10.22 20.23 4.92
CA ASP A 466 -10.80 18.89 4.97
C ASP A 466 -9.92 17.84 4.26
N VAL A 467 -10.00 16.59 4.72
CA VAL A 467 -9.31 15.45 4.11
C VAL A 467 -9.67 15.28 2.62
N ARG A 468 -10.85 15.73 2.20
CA ARG A 468 -11.26 15.71 0.78
C ARG A 468 -10.32 16.50 -0.13
N THR A 469 -9.75 17.58 0.38
CA THR A 469 -8.83 18.46 -0.35
C THR A 469 -7.37 18.07 -0.11
N THR A 470 -7.04 17.46 1.04
CA THR A 470 -5.67 17.16 1.46
C THR A 470 -5.27 15.70 1.28
N TRP A 471 -6.18 14.78 0.90
CA TRP A 471 -5.92 13.34 0.86
C TRP A 471 -4.68 12.96 0.03
N PHE A 472 -4.47 13.64 -1.11
CA PHE A 472 -3.32 13.36 -1.97
C PHE A 472 -2.00 13.80 -1.31
N TYR A 473 -2.00 15.00 -0.71
CA TYR A 473 -0.87 15.50 0.05
C TYR A 473 -0.53 14.56 1.22
N ASP A 474 -1.54 14.18 2.00
CA ASP A 474 -1.40 13.24 3.11
C ASP A 474 -0.90 11.86 2.64
N ALA A 475 -1.34 11.37 1.48
CA ALA A 475 -0.86 10.13 0.88
C ALA A 475 0.64 10.20 0.58
N VAL A 476 1.08 11.29 -0.04
CA VAL A 476 2.50 11.49 -0.35
C VAL A 476 3.31 11.61 0.94
N TYR A 477 2.88 12.45 1.87
CA TYR A 477 3.62 12.77 3.10
C TYR A 477 3.67 11.62 4.11
N LYS A 478 2.53 10.95 4.35
CA LYS A 478 2.39 9.92 5.40
C LYS A 478 2.63 8.50 4.92
N MET A 479 2.55 8.25 3.60
CA MET A 479 2.70 6.91 3.02
C MET A 479 3.89 6.83 2.05
N ILE A 480 3.89 7.60 0.97
CA ILE A 480 4.89 7.45 -0.10
C ILE A 480 6.30 7.81 0.37
N VAL A 481 6.47 8.94 1.06
CA VAL A 481 7.80 9.39 1.52
C VAL A 481 8.41 8.43 2.54
N PRO A 482 7.70 7.94 3.58
CA PRO A 482 8.23 6.92 4.50
C PRO A 482 8.56 5.58 3.81
N ILE A 483 7.74 5.15 2.84
CA ILE A 483 8.03 3.94 2.04
C ILE A 483 9.31 4.15 1.23
N ALA A 484 9.43 5.28 0.53
CA ALA A 484 10.63 5.62 -0.22
C ALA A 484 11.87 5.68 0.68
N ALA A 485 11.75 6.23 1.90
CA ALA A 485 12.82 6.24 2.90
C ALA A 485 13.24 4.81 3.32
N THR A 486 12.28 3.93 3.50
CA THR A 486 12.57 2.53 3.86
C THR A 486 13.25 1.79 2.71
N ILE A 487 12.73 1.94 1.48
CA ILE A 487 13.32 1.31 0.29
C ILE A 487 14.72 1.89 -0.01
N SER A 488 14.96 3.17 0.30
CA SER A 488 16.23 3.84 0.03
C SER A 488 17.43 3.13 0.68
N VAL A 489 17.24 2.53 1.85
CA VAL A 489 18.30 1.77 2.55
C VAL A 489 18.75 0.57 1.72
N GLY A 490 17.79 -0.23 1.24
CA GLY A 490 18.10 -1.37 0.36
C GLY A 490 18.67 -0.94 -0.98
N LEU A 491 18.12 0.11 -1.57
CA LEU A 491 18.54 0.64 -2.86
C LEU A 491 19.98 1.19 -2.80
N SER A 492 20.36 1.87 -1.72
CA SER A 492 21.73 2.37 -1.53
C SER A 492 22.75 1.25 -1.43
N ILE A 493 22.41 0.16 -0.73
CA ILE A 493 23.26 -1.04 -0.61
C ILE A 493 23.41 -1.71 -1.98
N TYR A 494 22.31 -1.85 -2.72
CA TYR A 494 22.32 -2.43 -4.06
C TYR A 494 23.17 -1.60 -5.04
N TRP A 495 23.01 -0.27 -5.05
CA TRP A 495 23.80 0.60 -5.89
C TRP A 495 25.29 0.60 -5.53
N ALA A 496 25.61 0.62 -4.24
CA ALA A 496 27.00 0.50 -3.80
C ALA A 496 27.63 -0.85 -4.24
N ALA A 497 26.87 -1.93 -4.10
CA ALA A 497 27.29 -3.25 -4.58
C ALA A 497 27.53 -3.27 -6.09
N LYS A 498 26.69 -2.56 -6.87
CA LYS A 498 26.83 -2.46 -8.34
C LYS A 498 28.14 -1.79 -8.78
N VAL A 499 28.70 -0.87 -7.99
CA VAL A 499 29.96 -0.21 -8.30
C VAL A 499 31.14 -1.21 -8.35
N PHE A 500 31.07 -2.29 -7.57
CA PHE A 500 32.08 -3.36 -7.54
C PHE A 500 31.58 -4.67 -8.17
N ASP A 501 30.49 -4.61 -8.92
CA ASP A 501 29.81 -5.79 -9.49
C ASP A 501 29.46 -6.88 -8.46
N LEU A 502 29.25 -6.48 -7.20
CA LEU A 502 28.85 -7.36 -6.08
C LEU A 502 27.31 -7.54 -6.00
N THR A 503 26.58 -7.22 -7.07
CA THR A 503 25.11 -7.27 -7.10
C THR A 503 24.55 -8.65 -6.83
N GLN A 504 25.16 -9.70 -7.37
CA GLN A 504 24.72 -11.09 -7.13
C GLN A 504 24.82 -11.48 -5.65
N TRP A 505 25.89 -11.05 -4.98
CA TRP A 505 26.06 -11.28 -3.55
C TRP A 505 25.06 -10.48 -2.73
N CYS A 506 24.82 -9.22 -3.12
CA CYS A 506 23.79 -8.38 -2.51
C CYS A 506 22.40 -9.01 -2.66
N GLU A 507 22.03 -9.45 -3.86
CA GLU A 507 20.77 -10.17 -4.12
C GLU A 507 20.67 -11.45 -3.27
N HIS A 508 21.76 -12.19 -3.17
CA HIS A 508 21.80 -13.39 -2.34
C HIS A 508 21.54 -13.07 -0.86
N ILE A 509 22.14 -12.00 -0.31
CA ILE A 509 21.89 -11.57 1.07
C ILE A 509 20.46 -11.09 1.26
N PHE A 510 19.90 -10.32 0.32
CA PHE A 510 18.53 -9.84 0.40
C PHE A 510 17.52 -11.00 0.43
N HIS A 511 17.76 -12.04 -0.35
CA HIS A 511 16.91 -13.24 -0.39
C HIS A 511 17.35 -14.33 0.58
N TYR A 512 18.47 -14.14 1.30
CA TYR A 512 18.94 -15.11 2.28
C TYR A 512 17.93 -15.26 3.42
N LYS A 513 17.53 -16.51 3.65
CA LYS A 513 16.55 -16.84 4.68
C LYS A 513 17.28 -17.03 6.00
N PHE A 514 17.29 -16.00 6.84
CA PHE A 514 17.88 -16.05 8.19
C PHE A 514 17.17 -17.08 9.07
N VAL A 515 15.85 -17.20 8.90
CA VAL A 515 15.05 -18.24 9.50
C VAL A 515 14.33 -18.95 8.37
N ASN A 516 14.58 -20.23 8.21
CA ASN A 516 13.95 -21.05 7.18
C ASN A 516 13.34 -22.28 7.84
N GLN A 517 12.23 -22.06 8.53
CA GLN A 517 11.40 -23.15 9.06
C GLN A 517 10.08 -23.16 8.29
N PRO A 518 9.99 -23.98 7.22
CA PRO A 518 8.76 -24.06 6.41
C PRO A 518 7.59 -24.49 7.29
N GLY A 519 6.52 -23.68 7.28
CA GLY A 519 5.35 -23.92 8.12
C GLY A 519 5.36 -23.22 9.49
N LEU A 520 6.47 -22.68 9.95
CA LEU A 520 6.52 -21.83 11.14
C LEU A 520 6.73 -20.36 10.74
N ILE A 521 7.90 -20.03 10.22
CA ILE A 521 8.24 -18.68 9.77
C ILE A 521 9.41 -18.70 8.78
N VAL A 522 9.35 -17.86 7.75
CA VAL A 522 10.47 -17.65 6.84
C VAL A 522 10.81 -16.17 6.83
N LEU A 523 11.99 -15.84 7.37
CA LEU A 523 12.45 -14.47 7.53
C LEU A 523 13.62 -14.19 6.56
N SER A 524 13.45 -13.18 5.72
CA SER A 524 14.47 -12.64 4.81
C SER A 524 14.36 -11.12 4.76
N LEU A 525 15.42 -10.42 4.35
CA LEU A 525 15.46 -8.95 4.32
C LEU A 525 14.41 -8.35 3.39
N ASP A 526 14.19 -8.94 2.22
CA ASP A 526 13.16 -8.51 1.26
C ASP A 526 11.76 -8.56 1.86
N ARG A 527 11.42 -9.61 2.61
CA ARG A 527 10.13 -9.74 3.29
C ARG A 527 9.94 -8.74 4.41
N ILE A 528 11.00 -8.49 5.18
CA ILE A 528 10.96 -7.46 6.24
C ILE A 528 10.66 -6.10 5.62
N LEU A 529 11.35 -5.73 4.53
CA LEU A 529 11.10 -4.45 3.83
C LEU A 529 9.66 -4.35 3.30
N VAL A 530 9.14 -5.43 2.72
CA VAL A 530 7.74 -5.48 2.27
C VAL A 530 6.77 -5.32 3.43
N CYS A 531 7.00 -5.99 4.57
CA CYS A 531 6.15 -5.83 5.75
C CYS A 531 6.17 -4.40 6.28
N VAL A 532 7.35 -3.75 6.34
CA VAL A 532 7.45 -2.34 6.77
C VAL A 532 6.72 -1.42 5.80
N ALA A 533 6.87 -1.62 4.49
CA ALA A 533 6.16 -0.84 3.47
C ALA A 533 4.64 -0.98 3.60
N PHE A 534 4.14 -2.19 3.79
CA PHE A 534 2.72 -2.43 4.06
C PHE A 534 2.26 -1.72 5.34
N GLY A 535 3.10 -1.64 6.39
CA GLY A 535 2.79 -0.91 7.61
C GLY A 535 2.45 0.56 7.35
N PHE A 536 3.20 1.25 6.50
CA PHE A 536 2.91 2.64 6.13
C PHE A 536 1.62 2.76 5.32
N VAL A 537 1.37 1.84 4.37
CA VAL A 537 0.13 1.80 3.59
C VAL A 537 -1.08 1.63 4.50
N PHE A 538 -1.05 0.64 5.39
CA PHE A 538 -2.15 0.39 6.32
C PHE A 538 -2.37 1.52 7.31
N ASN A 539 -1.29 2.11 7.83
CA ASN A 539 -1.41 3.28 8.71
C ASN A 539 -2.11 4.45 8.00
N TYR A 540 -1.80 4.68 6.72
CA TYR A 540 -2.47 5.71 5.94
C TYR A 540 -3.94 5.36 5.63
N ILE A 541 -4.24 4.11 5.28
CA ILE A 541 -5.60 3.63 5.05
C ILE A 541 -6.44 3.80 6.33
N ILE A 542 -5.92 3.37 7.48
CA ILE A 542 -6.59 3.54 8.79
C ILE A 542 -6.86 5.03 9.07
N TYR A 543 -5.87 5.89 8.81
CA TYR A 543 -6.02 7.34 8.93
C TYR A 543 -7.15 7.86 8.06
N LEU A 544 -7.23 7.48 6.78
CA LEU A 544 -8.31 7.89 5.87
C LEU A 544 -9.69 7.45 6.36
N PHE A 545 -9.81 6.20 6.83
CA PHE A 545 -11.08 5.69 7.35
C PHE A 545 -11.52 6.45 8.59
N ILE A 546 -10.60 6.77 9.50
CA ILE A 546 -10.90 7.54 10.71
C ILE A 546 -11.37 8.95 10.35
N GLN A 547 -10.65 9.64 9.48
CA GLN A 547 -10.99 10.99 9.05
C GLN A 547 -12.30 11.01 8.26
N GLY A 548 -12.51 10.04 7.36
CA GLY A 548 -13.76 9.89 6.61
C GLY A 548 -14.96 9.65 7.54
N TYR A 549 -14.78 8.85 8.58
CA TYR A 549 -15.83 8.61 9.59
C TYR A 549 -16.13 9.87 10.41
N GLN A 550 -15.10 10.64 10.77
CA GLN A 550 -15.28 11.92 11.47
C GLN A 550 -16.07 12.92 10.63
N LEU A 551 -15.70 13.09 9.34
CA LEU A 551 -16.42 13.94 8.40
C LEU A 551 -17.87 13.50 8.20
N TRP A 552 -18.12 12.21 8.05
CA TRP A 552 -19.48 11.68 7.94
C TRP A 552 -20.33 12.01 9.18
N LYS A 553 -19.75 11.85 10.37
CA LYS A 553 -20.41 12.21 11.63
C LYS A 553 -20.66 13.71 11.76
N GLN A 554 -19.70 14.51 11.34
CA GLN A 554 -19.83 15.97 11.36
C GLN A 554 -20.96 16.41 10.42
N ASN A 555 -20.97 15.93 9.17
CA ASN A 555 -22.01 16.25 8.19
C ASN A 555 -23.41 15.84 8.71
N ARG A 556 -23.51 14.69 9.39
CA ARG A 556 -24.76 14.24 9.98
C ARG A 556 -25.19 15.09 11.17
N ALA A 557 -24.24 15.56 11.98
CA ALA A 557 -24.55 16.47 13.10
C ALA A 557 -24.97 17.85 12.58
N GLU A 558 -24.34 18.33 11.50
CA GLU A 558 -24.72 19.56 10.81
C GLU A 558 -26.12 19.46 10.22
N ALA A 559 -26.43 18.38 9.50
CA ALA A 559 -27.75 18.13 8.97
C ALA A 559 -28.84 18.05 10.05
N ASN A 560 -28.53 17.42 11.18
CA ASN A 560 -29.44 17.37 12.33
C ASN A 560 -29.63 18.76 12.96
N ALA A 561 -28.58 19.58 13.05
CA ALA A 561 -28.66 20.93 13.59
C ALA A 561 -29.53 21.83 12.68
N ILE A 562 -29.34 21.73 11.35
CA ILE A 562 -30.15 22.43 10.36
C ILE A 562 -31.62 22.01 10.48
N SER A 563 -31.90 20.71 10.53
CA SER A 563 -33.28 20.20 10.62
C SER A 563 -34.00 20.57 11.92
N LEU A 564 -33.26 20.76 13.01
CA LEU A 564 -33.80 21.27 14.28
C LEU A 564 -34.13 22.75 14.18
N TYR A 565 -33.22 23.53 13.59
CA TYR A 565 -33.40 24.97 13.38
C TYR A 565 -34.59 25.29 12.44
N GLU A 566 -34.73 24.50 11.36
CA GLU A 566 -35.87 24.59 10.45
C GLU A 566 -37.23 24.33 11.15
N ARG A 567 -37.25 23.36 12.07
CA ARG A 567 -38.44 23.05 12.88
C ARG A 567 -38.76 24.10 13.94
N GLU A 568 -37.76 24.68 14.56
CA GLU A 568 -37.95 25.68 15.62
C GLU A 568 -38.36 27.06 15.06
N ASN A 569 -37.95 27.38 13.83
CA ASN A 569 -38.20 28.68 13.21
C ASN A 569 -39.27 28.68 12.10
N ASP A 570 -39.98 27.54 11.92
CA ASP A 570 -41.09 27.37 10.93
C ASP A 570 -40.68 27.83 9.51
N VAL A 571 -39.44 27.52 9.10
CA VAL A 571 -38.91 27.95 7.80
C VAL A 571 -39.47 27.09 6.68
N ASP A 572 -39.85 27.74 5.58
CA ASP A 572 -40.40 27.07 4.39
C ASP A 572 -39.37 26.08 3.80
N ALA A 573 -39.82 24.87 3.45
CA ALA A 573 -39.01 23.76 2.94
C ALA A 573 -38.20 24.05 1.65
N ASN A 574 -38.45 25.20 1.04
CA ASN A 574 -37.74 25.63 -0.18
C ASN A 574 -36.54 26.57 0.05
N GLU A 575 -36.30 26.99 1.29
CA GLU A 575 -35.19 27.87 1.64
C GLU A 575 -33.99 27.01 2.08
N GLN A 576 -32.90 27.05 1.28
CA GLN A 576 -31.65 26.34 1.65
C GLN A 576 -30.92 27.11 2.76
N ILE A 577 -31.03 26.61 3.99
CA ILE A 577 -30.32 27.15 5.14
C ILE A 577 -28.92 26.57 5.18
N ASP A 578 -27.90 27.43 5.23
CA ASP A 578 -26.51 27.02 5.45
C ASP A 578 -26.24 26.89 6.96
N ILE A 579 -25.34 25.97 7.34
CA ILE A 579 -24.90 25.78 8.71
C ILE A 579 -24.32 27.07 9.33
N GLN A 580 -23.79 27.99 8.53
CA GLN A 580 -23.29 29.27 8.98
C GLN A 580 -24.39 30.16 9.56
N THR A 581 -25.58 30.12 8.99
CA THR A 581 -26.77 30.85 9.49
C THR A 581 -27.20 30.30 10.85
N VAL A 582 -27.23 28.97 10.99
CA VAL A 582 -27.56 28.30 12.26
C VAL A 582 -26.55 28.62 13.38
N ILE A 583 -25.24 28.72 13.02
CA ILE A 583 -24.17 29.05 13.96
C ILE A 583 -24.22 30.54 14.37
N GLN A 584 -24.70 31.40 13.51
CA GLN A 584 -24.79 32.83 13.79
C GLN A 584 -25.92 33.13 14.81
N ASP A 585 -27.00 32.37 14.73
CA ASP A 585 -28.14 32.53 15.64
C ASP A 585 -27.99 31.72 16.96
N ASP A 586 -27.38 30.51 16.90
CA ASP A 586 -27.02 29.75 18.10
C ASP A 586 -25.51 29.42 18.13
N PRO A 587 -24.70 30.20 18.82
CA PRO A 587 -23.27 29.95 19.00
C PRO A 587 -22.94 28.59 19.63
N ASN A 588 -23.88 27.97 20.37
CA ASN A 588 -23.73 26.66 20.96
C ASN A 588 -23.89 25.55 19.92
N ALA A 589 -24.54 25.78 18.76
CA ALA A 589 -24.66 24.81 17.69
C ALA A 589 -23.29 24.37 17.16
N LYS A 590 -22.38 25.32 16.97
CA LYS A 590 -20.97 25.01 16.58
C LYS A 590 -20.27 24.13 17.60
N ALA A 591 -20.45 24.37 18.87
CA ALA A 591 -19.88 23.57 19.95
C ALA A 591 -20.47 22.16 19.98
N LYS A 592 -21.79 22.01 19.76
CA LYS A 592 -22.51 20.72 19.70
C LYS A 592 -22.03 19.90 18.50
N VAL A 593 -21.94 20.49 17.31
CA VAL A 593 -21.42 19.84 16.09
C VAL A 593 -19.97 19.36 16.29
N LYS A 594 -19.12 20.24 16.82
CA LYS A 594 -17.72 19.90 17.09
C LYS A 594 -17.57 18.85 18.20
N ALA A 595 -18.44 18.85 19.21
CA ALA A 595 -18.46 17.84 20.26
C ALA A 595 -18.92 16.48 19.71
N ALA A 596 -19.93 16.47 18.83
CA ALA A 596 -20.43 15.25 18.18
C ALA A 596 -19.36 14.58 17.30
N SER A 597 -18.52 15.34 16.60
CA SER A 597 -17.40 14.81 15.81
C SER A 597 -16.27 14.23 16.68
N LYS A 598 -16.02 14.82 17.86
CA LYS A 598 -14.98 14.36 18.79
C LYS A 598 -15.41 13.21 19.71
N ALA A 599 -16.70 13.04 19.97
CA ALA A 599 -17.23 12.08 20.95
C ALA A 599 -17.15 10.59 20.50
N VAL A 600 -16.52 10.28 19.37
CA VAL A 600 -16.57 8.94 18.74
C VAL A 600 -15.29 8.15 18.93
N THR A 601 -14.68 8.24 20.09
CA THR A 601 -13.42 7.54 20.40
C THR A 601 -13.52 6.02 20.29
N LEU A 602 -14.65 5.42 20.67
CA LEU A 602 -14.85 3.96 20.64
C LEU A 602 -14.85 3.43 19.19
N SER A 603 -15.66 4.02 18.30
CA SER A 603 -15.76 3.58 16.90
C SER A 603 -14.44 3.77 16.15
N MET A 604 -13.72 4.85 16.44
CA MET A 604 -12.40 5.11 15.87
C MET A 604 -11.36 4.07 16.33
N ASN A 605 -11.41 3.67 17.59
CA ASN A 605 -10.55 2.61 18.10
C ASN A 605 -10.85 1.25 17.46
N ILE A 606 -12.12 0.93 17.22
CA ILE A 606 -12.54 -0.30 16.53
C ILE A 606 -11.96 -0.31 15.09
N ILE A 607 -12.11 0.77 14.34
CA ILE A 607 -11.55 0.89 12.98
C ILE A 607 -10.03 0.66 13.04
N LYS A 608 -9.36 1.28 14.00
CA LYS A 608 -7.92 1.14 14.20
C LYS A 608 -7.51 -0.30 14.49
N TYR A 609 -8.20 -0.99 15.40
CA TYR A 609 -7.87 -2.37 15.75
C TYR A 609 -8.14 -3.35 14.61
N ILE A 610 -9.25 -3.17 13.88
CA ILE A 610 -9.55 -3.98 12.68
C ILE A 610 -8.46 -3.76 11.61
N GLY A 611 -8.10 -2.52 11.32
CA GLY A 611 -7.07 -2.20 10.35
C GLY A 611 -5.71 -2.82 10.70
N TRP A 612 -5.28 -2.70 11.95
CA TRP A 612 -4.04 -3.33 12.42
C TRP A 612 -4.14 -4.87 12.45
N GLY A 613 -5.31 -5.43 12.74
CA GLY A 613 -5.55 -6.88 12.65
C GLY A 613 -5.34 -7.42 11.23
N ILE A 614 -5.89 -6.73 10.23
CA ILE A 614 -5.70 -7.07 8.81
C ILE A 614 -4.21 -6.96 8.43
N TYR A 615 -3.53 -5.91 8.89
CA TYR A 615 -2.10 -5.75 8.67
C TYR A 615 -1.28 -6.91 9.25
N ILE A 616 -1.54 -7.30 10.52
CA ILE A 616 -0.86 -8.43 11.17
C ILE A 616 -1.10 -9.73 10.37
N TYR A 617 -2.35 -9.97 9.92
CA TYR A 617 -2.67 -11.11 9.08
C TYR A 617 -1.81 -11.13 7.80
N LEU A 618 -1.70 -10.00 7.09
CA LEU A 618 -0.89 -9.90 5.87
C LEU A 618 0.61 -10.09 6.15
N VAL A 619 1.11 -9.59 7.27
CA VAL A 619 2.49 -9.83 7.71
C VAL A 619 2.73 -11.33 7.92
N LEU A 620 1.82 -12.04 8.62
CA LEU A 620 1.94 -13.49 8.82
C LEU A 620 1.93 -14.27 7.51
N VAL A 621 1.09 -13.87 6.55
CA VAL A 621 1.07 -14.46 5.19
C VAL A 621 2.38 -14.20 4.45
N THR A 622 2.91 -12.96 4.51
CA THR A 622 4.17 -12.58 3.85
C THR A 622 5.35 -13.35 4.43
N LEU A 623 5.37 -13.58 5.73
CA LEU A 623 6.39 -14.38 6.43
C LEU A 623 6.20 -15.90 6.26
N GLN A 624 5.24 -16.32 5.42
CA GLN A 624 4.92 -17.73 5.12
C GLN A 624 4.60 -18.57 6.38
N VAL A 625 3.96 -17.98 7.37
CA VAL A 625 3.38 -18.73 8.48
C VAL A 625 2.35 -19.72 7.93
N SER A 626 2.30 -20.93 8.45
CA SER A 626 1.39 -21.97 7.95
C SER A 626 -0.06 -21.48 8.01
N ARG A 627 -0.80 -21.72 6.92
CA ARG A 627 -2.24 -21.37 6.87
C ARG A 627 -3.00 -22.00 8.02
N THR A 628 -2.66 -23.25 8.36
CA THR A 628 -3.25 -23.98 9.48
C THR A 628 -2.97 -23.26 10.80
N GLY A 629 -1.73 -22.80 11.06
CA GLY A 629 -1.38 -22.04 12.25
C GLY A 629 -2.16 -20.72 12.35
N ILE A 630 -2.24 -19.97 11.24
CA ILE A 630 -3.04 -18.74 11.19
C ILE A 630 -4.52 -19.02 11.47
N THR A 631 -5.07 -20.10 10.88
CA THR A 631 -6.47 -20.50 11.12
C THR A 631 -6.70 -20.84 12.58
N PHE A 632 -5.79 -21.56 13.24
CA PHE A 632 -5.89 -21.87 14.67
C PHE A 632 -5.91 -20.60 15.52
N ILE A 633 -5.01 -19.65 15.26
CA ILE A 633 -4.95 -18.38 15.99
C ILE A 633 -6.25 -17.59 15.77
N LEU A 634 -6.71 -17.46 14.52
CA LEU A 634 -7.94 -16.73 14.19
C LEU A 634 -9.17 -17.41 14.80
N THR A 635 -9.25 -18.74 14.76
CA THR A 635 -10.35 -19.50 15.38
C THR A 635 -10.36 -19.30 16.89
N GLY A 636 -9.21 -19.43 17.55
CA GLY A 636 -9.09 -19.19 18.99
C GLY A 636 -9.49 -17.77 19.38
N LEU A 637 -9.00 -16.77 18.63
CA LEU A 637 -9.34 -15.36 18.84
C LEU A 637 -10.83 -15.10 18.60
N SER A 638 -11.39 -15.62 17.48
CA SER A 638 -12.80 -15.46 17.15
C SER A 638 -13.71 -16.10 18.18
N THR A 639 -13.34 -17.31 18.67
CA THR A 639 -14.05 -17.98 19.74
C THR A 639 -14.00 -17.18 21.04
N GLY A 640 -12.81 -16.68 21.42
CA GLY A 640 -12.64 -15.84 22.60
C GLY A 640 -13.46 -14.56 22.55
N ILE A 641 -13.43 -13.84 21.42
CA ILE A 641 -14.24 -12.63 21.19
C ILE A 641 -15.73 -12.99 21.19
N GLY A 642 -16.12 -14.10 20.54
CA GLY A 642 -17.50 -14.58 20.51
C GLY A 642 -18.03 -14.84 21.92
N PHE A 643 -17.27 -15.50 22.78
CA PHE A 643 -17.65 -15.71 24.19
C PHE A 643 -17.69 -14.39 24.97
N ALA A 644 -16.72 -13.50 24.79
CA ALA A 644 -16.72 -12.20 25.47
C ALA A 644 -17.91 -11.30 25.06
N MET A 645 -18.39 -11.43 23.83
CA MET A 645 -19.50 -10.64 23.29
C MET A 645 -20.87 -11.33 23.42
N LYS A 646 -20.91 -12.55 23.94
CA LYS A 646 -22.12 -13.36 24.02
C LYS A 646 -23.31 -12.59 24.61
N ASP A 647 -23.13 -12.02 25.79
CA ASP A 647 -24.22 -11.30 26.49
C ASP A 647 -24.66 -10.04 25.70
N THR A 648 -23.73 -9.35 25.06
CA THR A 648 -24.07 -8.20 24.24
C THR A 648 -24.87 -8.59 22.99
N LEU A 649 -24.51 -9.68 22.34
CA LEU A 649 -25.23 -10.21 21.18
C LEU A 649 -26.59 -10.75 21.57
N GLU A 650 -26.71 -11.47 22.71
CA GLU A 650 -27.99 -11.93 23.23
C GLU A 650 -28.91 -10.75 23.48
N ASN A 651 -28.47 -9.71 24.18
CA ASN A 651 -29.28 -8.53 24.43
C ASN A 651 -29.71 -7.82 23.15
N LEU A 652 -28.83 -7.72 22.12
CA LEU A 652 -29.19 -7.16 20.83
C LEU A 652 -30.31 -7.96 20.14
N PHE A 653 -30.15 -9.28 20.01
CA PHE A 653 -31.15 -10.14 19.35
C PHE A 653 -32.47 -10.17 20.11
N TYR A 654 -32.44 -10.22 21.43
CA TYR A 654 -33.63 -10.17 22.24
C TYR A 654 -34.30 -8.79 22.18
N GLY A 655 -33.53 -7.70 22.14
CA GLY A 655 -34.04 -6.35 21.91
C GLY A 655 -34.81 -6.22 20.59
N LEU A 656 -34.24 -6.72 19.49
CA LEU A 656 -34.92 -6.78 18.20
C LEU A 656 -36.20 -7.62 18.25
N SER A 657 -36.15 -8.75 18.95
CA SER A 657 -37.31 -9.63 19.12
C SER A 657 -38.41 -9.01 20.01
N LEU A 658 -38.05 -8.28 21.05
CA LEU A 658 -39.00 -7.53 21.89
C LEU A 658 -39.69 -6.44 21.07
N MET A 659 -38.93 -5.67 20.26
CA MET A 659 -39.48 -4.63 19.36
C MET A 659 -40.43 -5.19 18.31
N ASN A 660 -40.22 -6.43 17.89
CA ASN A 660 -41.05 -7.10 16.86
C ASN A 660 -42.40 -7.58 17.36
N GLY A 661 -42.88 -7.04 18.45
CA GLY A 661 -44.30 -7.18 18.87
C GLY A 661 -44.54 -7.79 20.24
N ARG A 662 -43.52 -8.18 21.02
CA ARG A 662 -43.72 -8.64 22.38
C ARG A 662 -44.01 -7.51 23.37
N VAL A 663 -43.34 -6.40 23.25
CA VAL A 663 -43.49 -5.20 24.06
C VAL A 663 -43.40 -3.98 23.13
N LYS A 664 -44.24 -2.99 23.37
CA LYS A 664 -44.21 -1.71 22.65
C LYS A 664 -43.90 -0.59 23.62
N ILE A 665 -43.28 0.47 23.08
CA ILE A 665 -43.12 1.71 23.85
C ILE A 665 -44.49 2.23 24.23
N GLY A 666 -44.70 2.52 25.51
CA GLY A 666 -45.95 2.93 26.08
C GLY A 666 -46.72 1.82 26.81
N ASP A 667 -46.33 0.53 26.62
CA ASP A 667 -46.95 -0.59 27.36
C ASP A 667 -46.60 -0.50 28.85
N VAL A 668 -47.57 -0.79 29.73
CA VAL A 668 -47.35 -0.99 31.17
C VAL A 668 -47.10 -2.47 31.42
N ILE A 669 -45.91 -2.75 31.96
CA ILE A 669 -45.46 -4.11 32.24
C ILE A 669 -45.12 -4.28 33.70
N GLU A 670 -45.24 -5.52 34.20
CA GLU A 670 -44.76 -5.94 35.52
C GLU A 670 -43.77 -7.10 35.35
N CYS A 671 -42.54 -6.88 35.76
CA CYS A 671 -41.46 -7.86 35.72
C CYS A 671 -40.67 -7.80 37.03
N ASP A 672 -40.41 -8.97 37.64
CA ASP A 672 -39.69 -9.08 38.92
C ASP A 672 -40.25 -8.19 40.04
N GLY A 673 -41.57 -8.02 40.08
CA GLY A 673 -42.25 -7.14 41.05
C GLY A 673 -42.16 -5.65 40.77
N VAL A 674 -41.46 -5.26 39.69
CA VAL A 674 -41.39 -3.87 39.24
C VAL A 674 -42.48 -3.62 38.19
N ARG A 675 -43.35 -2.69 38.48
CA ARG A 675 -44.43 -2.22 37.59
C ARG A 675 -44.07 -0.85 37.03
N GLY A 676 -44.15 -0.69 35.71
CA GLY A 676 -43.94 0.63 35.10
C GLY A 676 -44.26 0.62 33.62
N LYS A 677 -44.18 1.82 33.04
CA LYS A 677 -44.44 2.08 31.63
C LYS A 677 -43.12 1.98 30.84
N VAL A 678 -43.13 1.27 29.74
CA VAL A 678 -41.97 1.19 28.86
C VAL A 678 -41.76 2.55 28.17
N SER A 679 -40.66 3.22 28.49
CA SER A 679 -40.31 4.53 27.94
C SER A 679 -39.47 4.40 26.69
N ASN A 680 -38.51 3.45 26.62
CA ASN A 680 -37.67 3.22 25.45
C ASN A 680 -37.16 1.77 25.40
N ILE A 681 -36.89 1.27 24.18
CA ILE A 681 -36.25 -0.02 23.96
C ILE A 681 -34.97 0.20 23.15
N ASN A 682 -33.83 0.04 23.83
CA ASN A 682 -32.51 0.15 23.21
C ASN A 682 -32.00 -1.22 22.76
N TYR A 683 -30.87 -1.25 22.03
CA TYR A 683 -30.23 -2.50 21.59
C TYR A 683 -29.76 -3.39 22.76
N GLN A 684 -29.55 -2.86 23.95
CA GLN A 684 -29.04 -3.60 25.12
C GLN A 684 -30.07 -3.73 26.22
N SER A 685 -30.92 -2.74 26.42
CA SER A 685 -31.86 -2.67 27.53
C SER A 685 -33.19 -2.04 27.14
N THR A 686 -34.25 -2.43 27.88
CA THR A 686 -35.56 -1.81 27.86
C THR A 686 -35.73 -0.95 29.09
N LEU A 687 -36.02 0.33 28.91
CA LEU A 687 -36.20 1.31 29.98
C LEU A 687 -37.68 1.31 30.41
N VAL A 688 -37.92 1.11 31.68
CA VAL A 688 -39.24 1.11 32.29
C VAL A 688 -39.30 2.21 33.34
N GLU A 689 -40.23 3.14 33.18
CA GLU A 689 -40.50 4.23 34.11
C GLU A 689 -41.57 3.78 35.10
N THR A 690 -41.24 3.76 36.37
CA THR A 690 -42.10 3.37 37.46
C THR A 690 -42.98 4.53 37.93
N ILE A 691 -44.03 4.26 38.72
CA ILE A 691 -45.01 5.26 39.20
C ILE A 691 -44.34 6.34 40.07
N ASP A 692 -43.25 5.99 40.76
CA ASP A 692 -42.46 6.91 41.59
C ASP A 692 -41.51 7.81 40.79
N GLY A 693 -41.52 7.71 39.42
CA GLY A 693 -40.66 8.49 38.55
C GLY A 693 -39.28 7.89 38.37
N SER A 694 -38.93 6.74 38.92
CA SER A 694 -37.67 6.06 38.72
C SER A 694 -37.65 5.37 37.38
N VAL A 695 -36.48 5.35 36.71
CA VAL A 695 -36.29 4.61 35.46
C VAL A 695 -35.42 3.40 35.72
N ILE A 696 -35.95 2.23 35.47
CA ILE A 696 -35.28 0.96 35.64
C ILE A 696 -34.92 0.41 34.26
N ALA A 697 -33.62 0.08 34.05
CA ALA A 697 -33.13 -0.54 32.82
C ALA A 697 -33.08 -2.06 32.98
N PHE A 698 -34.02 -2.76 32.37
CA PHE A 698 -33.96 -4.21 32.24
C PHE A 698 -33.09 -4.60 31.05
N LEU A 699 -32.13 -5.52 31.24
CA LEU A 699 -31.43 -6.13 30.10
C LEU A 699 -32.43 -6.85 29.20
N ASN A 700 -32.33 -6.69 27.89
CA ASN A 700 -33.29 -7.29 26.95
C ASN A 700 -33.36 -8.83 27.09
N SER A 701 -32.20 -9.45 27.37
CA SER A 701 -32.14 -10.91 27.66
C SER A 701 -32.94 -11.30 28.90
N GLN A 702 -32.88 -10.51 29.96
CA GLN A 702 -33.63 -10.76 31.17
C GLN A 702 -35.15 -10.62 30.93
N LEU A 703 -35.55 -9.55 30.28
CA LEU A 703 -36.98 -9.31 29.98
C LEU A 703 -37.55 -10.34 29.00
N PHE A 704 -36.73 -10.85 28.03
CA PHE A 704 -37.19 -11.83 27.06
C PHE A 704 -37.31 -13.23 27.63
N THR A 705 -36.36 -13.63 28.49
CA THR A 705 -36.30 -14.99 29.07
C THR A 705 -37.18 -15.16 30.31
N LYS A 706 -37.48 -14.07 31.02
CA LYS A 706 -38.38 -14.09 32.16
C LYS A 706 -39.84 -13.93 31.74
N ASN A 707 -40.74 -14.44 32.59
CA ASN A 707 -42.16 -14.17 32.48
C ASN A 707 -42.46 -12.76 32.97
N PHE A 708 -43.05 -11.96 32.13
CA PHE A 708 -43.56 -10.64 32.52
C PHE A 708 -45.04 -10.51 32.19
N LYS A 709 -45.74 -9.70 32.95
CA LYS A 709 -47.14 -9.37 32.67
C LYS A 709 -47.22 -8.11 31.83
N ASN A 710 -47.86 -8.13 30.68
CA ASN A 710 -48.21 -6.93 29.91
C ASN A 710 -49.67 -6.55 30.25
N MET A 711 -49.81 -5.48 31.02
CA MET A 711 -51.10 -5.02 31.47
C MET A 711 -51.90 -4.29 30.40
N THR A 712 -51.23 -3.66 29.44
CA THR A 712 -51.90 -2.83 28.42
C THR A 712 -52.55 -3.66 27.33
N ARG A 713 -52.03 -4.87 27.05
CA ARG A 713 -52.53 -5.74 25.97
C ARG A 713 -53.95 -6.31 26.24
N ASN A 714 -54.43 -6.33 27.49
CA ASN A 714 -55.73 -6.76 27.84
C ASN A 714 -56.71 -5.57 27.85
N HIS A 715 -56.87 -4.93 26.69
CA HIS A 715 -57.77 -3.78 26.46
C HIS A 715 -57.50 -2.57 27.35
N GLY A 716 -56.41 -2.54 28.10
CA GLY A 716 -55.98 -1.41 28.94
C GLY A 716 -56.70 -1.33 30.30
N TYR A 717 -57.38 -2.38 30.71
CA TYR A 717 -58.02 -2.50 32.00
C TYR A 717 -57.47 -3.64 32.82
N GLU A 718 -57.41 -3.45 34.15
CA GLU A 718 -57.05 -4.50 35.10
C GLU A 718 -58.08 -4.63 36.20
N MET A 719 -58.14 -5.79 36.85
CA MET A 719 -59.09 -6.08 37.91
C MET A 719 -58.55 -5.51 39.23
N ALA A 720 -59.28 -4.52 39.80
CA ALA A 720 -59.05 -4.00 41.11
C ALA A 720 -59.97 -4.74 42.11
N LYS A 721 -59.41 -5.03 43.28
CA LYS A 721 -60.11 -5.64 44.40
C LYS A 721 -60.11 -4.65 45.57
N ILE A 722 -61.29 -4.22 46.00
CA ILE A 722 -61.46 -3.24 47.05
C ILE A 722 -62.29 -3.91 48.13
N THR A 723 -61.75 -4.03 49.36
CA THR A 723 -62.46 -4.56 50.49
C THR A 723 -63.18 -3.42 51.20
N VAL A 724 -64.47 -3.61 51.49
CA VAL A 724 -65.31 -2.62 52.13
C VAL A 724 -66.02 -3.33 53.29
N GLY A 725 -65.85 -2.87 54.54
CA GLY A 725 -66.52 -3.37 55.72
C GLY A 725 -67.76 -2.57 56.01
N VAL A 726 -68.90 -3.29 56.22
CA VAL A 726 -70.15 -2.68 56.67
C VAL A 726 -70.57 -3.30 57.98
N ALA A 727 -71.37 -2.57 58.80
CA ALA A 727 -71.78 -3.01 60.10
C ALA A 727 -72.62 -4.32 60.08
N TYR A 728 -72.47 -5.19 61.06
CA TYR A 728 -73.31 -6.36 61.24
C TYR A 728 -74.83 -6.00 61.32
N GLY A 729 -75.64 -6.68 60.56
CA GLY A 729 -77.10 -6.39 60.51
C GLY A 729 -77.49 -5.54 59.26
N SER A 730 -76.48 -5.06 58.48
CA SER A 730 -76.73 -4.35 57.20
C SER A 730 -77.37 -5.35 56.21
N LYS A 731 -78.29 -4.89 55.40
CA LYS A 731 -78.90 -5.69 54.28
C LYS A 731 -77.91 -5.70 53.13
N ILE A 732 -77.17 -6.79 53.02
CA ILE A 732 -76.08 -6.95 52.06
C ILE A 732 -76.54 -6.77 50.60
N ASP A 733 -77.73 -7.19 50.24
CA ASP A 733 -78.25 -7.03 48.87
C ASP A 733 -78.52 -5.58 48.56
N THR A 734 -78.98 -4.79 49.49
CA THR A 734 -79.18 -3.34 49.32
C THR A 734 -77.88 -2.63 49.23
N VAL A 735 -76.86 -2.98 50.06
CA VAL A 735 -75.47 -2.42 49.98
C VAL A 735 -74.83 -2.74 48.64
N ARG A 736 -75.01 -3.97 48.14
CA ARG A 736 -74.53 -4.43 46.88
C ARG A 736 -75.12 -3.61 45.71
N GLU A 737 -76.41 -3.46 45.64
CA GLU A 737 -77.06 -2.67 44.58
C GLU A 737 -76.58 -1.22 44.57
N LYS A 738 -76.58 -0.58 45.78
CA LYS A 738 -76.14 0.81 45.87
C LYS A 738 -74.71 1.05 45.46
N ILE A 739 -73.76 0.18 45.82
CA ILE A 739 -72.35 0.25 45.42
C ILE A 739 -72.24 0.04 43.89
N ILE A 740 -72.93 -0.95 43.36
CA ILE A 740 -72.94 -1.27 41.95
C ILE A 740 -73.46 -0.08 41.14
N ASP A 741 -74.63 0.47 41.54
CA ASP A 741 -75.24 1.59 40.78
C ASP A 741 -74.39 2.87 40.82
N ARG A 742 -73.75 3.15 41.95
CA ARG A 742 -72.83 4.30 42.06
C ARG A 742 -71.64 4.12 41.17
N ILE A 743 -70.96 2.99 41.15
CA ILE A 743 -69.78 2.72 40.38
C ILE A 743 -70.19 2.72 38.88
N LYS A 744 -71.32 2.27 38.48
CA LYS A 744 -71.79 2.32 37.10
C LYS A 744 -71.95 3.74 36.56
N GLN A 745 -72.03 4.74 37.34
CA GLN A 745 -72.12 6.18 36.92
C GLN A 745 -70.74 6.78 36.69
N LEU A 746 -69.65 6.05 37.04
CA LEU A 746 -68.26 6.51 36.84
C LEU A 746 -67.69 6.06 35.48
N ASP A 747 -66.88 6.91 34.85
CA ASP A 747 -66.23 6.60 33.59
C ASP A 747 -64.88 5.91 33.74
N CYS A 748 -64.52 5.52 34.98
CA CYS A 748 -63.17 4.99 35.32
C CYS A 748 -63.09 3.46 35.26
N TYR A 749 -64.13 2.74 34.89
CA TYR A 749 -64.15 1.27 34.82
C TYR A 749 -64.56 0.74 33.45
N ASP A 750 -64.31 -0.52 33.17
CA ASP A 750 -64.77 -1.22 31.94
C ASP A 750 -66.25 -1.69 32.07
N PRO A 751 -67.19 -1.04 31.39
CA PRO A 751 -68.56 -1.41 31.40
C PRO A 751 -68.84 -2.84 30.91
N SER A 752 -68.02 -3.37 30.02
CA SER A 752 -68.19 -4.71 29.41
C SER A 752 -68.00 -5.84 30.41
N LYS A 753 -67.22 -5.60 31.47
CA LYS A 753 -66.88 -6.53 32.49
C LYS A 753 -67.79 -6.41 33.73
N GLY A 754 -68.45 -5.28 33.84
CA GLY A 754 -69.37 -4.99 34.97
C GLY A 754 -68.67 -4.82 36.33
N VAL A 755 -69.49 -4.56 37.29
CA VAL A 755 -69.03 -4.44 38.69
C VAL A 755 -69.65 -5.57 39.52
N GLN A 756 -68.86 -6.24 40.33
CA GLN A 756 -69.35 -7.29 41.19
C GLN A 756 -69.03 -6.95 42.67
N VAL A 757 -70.00 -7.11 43.52
CA VAL A 757 -69.81 -6.99 44.98
C VAL A 757 -70.13 -8.37 45.62
N LEU A 758 -69.04 -8.97 46.09
CA LEU A 758 -69.06 -10.32 46.62
C LEU A 758 -68.93 -10.29 48.17
N PHE A 759 -69.58 -11.18 48.84
CA PHE A 759 -69.35 -11.42 50.27
C PHE A 759 -67.93 -12.02 50.43
N GLN A 760 -67.10 -11.39 51.17
CA GLN A 760 -65.73 -11.85 51.34
C GLN A 760 -65.54 -12.63 52.63
N ASN A 761 -65.80 -12.00 53.72
CA ASN A 761 -65.55 -12.61 55.05
C ASN A 761 -66.42 -11.98 56.17
N PHE A 762 -66.51 -12.63 57.32
CA PHE A 762 -66.98 -12.05 58.55
C PHE A 762 -65.71 -11.48 59.27
N GLY A 763 -65.59 -10.15 59.28
CA GLY A 763 -64.50 -9.48 59.99
C GLY A 763 -64.76 -9.36 61.45
N GLU A 764 -63.76 -8.94 62.24
CA GLU A 764 -63.87 -8.81 63.72
C GLU A 764 -64.95 -7.81 64.12
N SER A 765 -65.17 -6.76 63.31
CA SER A 765 -66.12 -5.70 63.58
C SER A 765 -67.10 -5.40 62.43
N SER A 766 -66.92 -6.04 61.27
CA SER A 766 -67.60 -5.73 60.03
C SER A 766 -67.95 -6.99 59.24
N VAL A 767 -68.90 -6.87 58.35
CA VAL A 767 -69.07 -7.80 57.25
C VAL A 767 -68.21 -7.23 56.06
N ASP A 768 -67.26 -8.01 55.66
CA ASP A 768 -66.35 -7.57 54.55
C ASP A 768 -66.92 -7.98 53.20
N LEU A 769 -67.08 -7.00 52.39
CA LEU A 769 -67.45 -7.11 50.96
C LEU A 769 -66.28 -6.84 50.05
N LEU A 770 -66.12 -7.70 49.04
CA LEU A 770 -65.10 -7.52 48.00
C LEU A 770 -65.78 -6.90 46.79
N VAL A 771 -65.42 -5.66 46.53
CA VAL A 771 -65.82 -4.99 45.28
C VAL A 771 -64.79 -5.30 44.23
N VAL A 772 -65.22 -5.97 43.19
CA VAL A 772 -64.35 -6.32 42.00
C VAL A 772 -64.76 -5.45 40.82
N VAL A 773 -63.80 -4.63 40.37
CA VAL A 773 -64.03 -3.69 39.27
C VAL A 773 -62.84 -3.67 38.35
N TRP A 774 -63.05 -3.50 37.07
CA TRP A 774 -61.93 -3.38 36.07
C TRP A 774 -61.67 -1.90 35.83
N VAL A 775 -60.49 -1.44 36.28
CA VAL A 775 -60.04 -0.04 36.16
C VAL A 775 -58.97 0.11 35.10
N ARG A 776 -58.80 1.32 34.58
CA ARG A 776 -57.78 1.59 33.56
C ARG A 776 -56.35 1.44 34.09
N VAL A 777 -55.49 0.73 33.36
CA VAL A 777 -54.12 0.45 33.76
C VAL A 777 -53.30 1.77 33.91
N ALA A 778 -53.59 2.76 33.06
CA ALA A 778 -52.84 4.02 33.02
C ALA A 778 -53.10 4.93 34.21
N SER A 779 -54.33 4.88 34.78
CA SER A 779 -54.79 5.73 35.89
C SER A 779 -55.25 4.93 37.12
N GLN A 780 -54.74 3.68 37.22
CA GLN A 780 -55.20 2.70 38.26
C GLN A 780 -55.29 3.32 39.66
N VAL A 781 -54.26 4.03 40.10
CA VAL A 781 -54.18 4.59 41.45
C VAL A 781 -55.32 5.62 41.69
N ALA A 782 -55.44 6.53 40.69
CA ALA A 782 -56.48 7.57 40.74
C ALA A 782 -57.88 6.99 40.60
N ASP A 783 -58.11 6.01 39.72
CA ASP A 783 -59.38 5.37 39.50
C ASP A 783 -59.84 4.57 40.71
N ILE A 784 -58.89 3.84 41.36
CA ILE A 784 -59.21 3.13 42.65
C ILE A 784 -59.52 4.14 43.76
N ALA A 785 -58.80 5.23 43.86
CA ALA A 785 -59.08 6.25 44.85
C ALA A 785 -60.46 6.85 44.65
N LEU A 786 -60.82 7.23 43.40
CA LEU A 786 -62.13 7.73 43.04
C LEU A 786 -63.29 6.73 43.37
N ILE A 787 -63.07 5.46 43.06
CA ILE A 787 -64.08 4.41 43.39
C ILE A 787 -64.22 4.28 44.86
N LYS A 788 -63.15 4.26 45.70
CA LYS A 788 -63.21 4.19 47.14
C LYS A 788 -63.95 5.38 47.78
N GLU A 789 -63.70 6.58 47.27
CA GLU A 789 -64.41 7.80 47.70
C GLU A 789 -65.91 7.71 47.38
N ASN A 790 -66.30 7.32 46.17
CA ASN A 790 -67.70 7.12 45.80
C ASN A 790 -68.37 5.95 46.58
N ILE A 791 -67.66 4.90 46.95
CA ILE A 791 -68.18 3.88 47.81
C ILE A 791 -68.46 4.44 49.25
N TYR A 792 -67.52 5.19 49.80
CA TYR A 792 -67.70 5.87 51.05
C TYR A 792 -68.89 6.79 51.01
N ASP A 793 -69.03 7.65 50.02
CA ASP A 793 -70.13 8.59 49.91
C ASP A 793 -71.49 7.88 49.79
N VAL A 794 -71.62 6.84 48.92
CA VAL A 794 -72.90 6.10 48.77
C VAL A 794 -73.34 5.35 50.03
N LEU A 795 -72.38 4.86 50.78
CA LEU A 795 -72.69 4.23 52.08
C LEU A 795 -73.19 5.24 53.06
N ASN A 796 -72.56 6.39 53.21
CA ASN A 796 -73.04 7.50 54.08
C ASN A 796 -74.39 8.07 53.64
N GLU A 797 -74.58 8.34 52.31
CA GLU A 797 -75.83 8.82 51.76
C GLU A 797 -77.04 7.94 52.08
N ASN A 798 -76.78 6.62 52.12
CA ASN A 798 -77.85 5.64 52.36
C ASN A 798 -77.95 5.18 53.87
N GLY A 799 -77.19 5.82 54.74
CA GLY A 799 -77.22 5.50 56.19
C GLY A 799 -76.66 4.08 56.49
N ILE A 800 -75.83 3.53 55.67
CA ILE A 800 -75.12 2.28 55.88
C ILE A 800 -73.88 2.53 56.71
N GLU A 801 -73.86 2.02 57.89
CA GLU A 801 -72.78 2.28 58.84
C GLU A 801 -71.48 1.51 58.44
N ILE A 802 -70.38 2.26 58.47
CA ILE A 802 -69.02 1.72 58.36
C ILE A 802 -68.51 1.58 59.80
N PRO A 803 -68.43 0.36 60.37
CA PRO A 803 -68.21 0.22 61.77
C PRO A 803 -66.80 0.62 62.20
N PHE A 804 -66.75 1.30 63.36
CA PHE A 804 -65.49 1.40 64.07
C PHE A 804 -65.14 0.09 64.71
N PRO A 805 -63.88 -0.17 65.12
CA PRO A 805 -63.58 -1.38 65.86
C PRO A 805 -64.56 -1.55 67.10
N GLN A 806 -65.31 -2.64 67.12
CA GLN A 806 -66.26 -2.99 68.16
C GLN A 806 -65.57 -3.83 69.23
N THR A 807 -65.76 -3.45 70.52
CA THR A 807 -65.24 -4.23 71.65
C THR A 807 -66.31 -4.52 72.61
N ASP A 808 -66.66 -5.74 72.80
CA ASP A 808 -67.63 -6.19 73.87
C ASP A 808 -66.94 -6.18 75.25
N LEU A 809 -67.37 -5.27 76.15
CA LEU A 809 -66.78 -5.10 77.45
C LEU A 809 -67.63 -5.91 78.46
N HIS A 810 -67.22 -7.07 78.89
CA HIS A 810 -67.83 -7.79 80.03
C HIS A 810 -67.20 -7.32 81.30
N ILE A 811 -67.95 -6.42 81.98
CA ILE A 811 -67.61 -5.92 83.28
C ILE A 811 -67.95 -6.92 84.36
N ARG A 812 -67.02 -7.64 84.92
CA ARG A 812 -67.24 -8.64 85.92
C ARG A 812 -67.34 -8.10 87.33
N THR A 813 -66.77 -6.94 87.60
CA THR A 813 -66.82 -6.23 88.86
C THR A 813 -66.82 -4.71 88.62
N VAL A 814 -67.81 -3.98 89.14
CA VAL A 814 -67.86 -2.50 89.25
C VAL A 814 -67.25 -2.18 90.60
N PRO A 815 -66.20 -1.39 90.68
CA PRO A 815 -65.74 -0.85 91.94
C PRO A 815 -66.85 0.00 92.57
N ALA A 816 -67.19 -0.23 93.84
CA ALA A 816 -68.13 0.59 94.52
C ALA A 816 -67.61 2.03 94.62
N THR A 817 -68.36 3.00 94.11
CA THR A 817 -68.09 4.42 94.26
C THR A 817 -68.31 4.75 95.76
N THR A 818 -67.23 5.15 96.43
CA THR A 818 -67.28 5.79 97.76
C THR A 818 -67.20 7.28 97.55
#